data_938c30791a8bd83680fc4e7577566671
#
_entry.id   938c30791a8bd83680fc4e7577566671
#
_cell.length_a   1.000
_cell.length_b   1.000
_cell.length_c   1.000
_cell.angle_alpha   90.00
_cell.angle_beta   90.00
_cell.angle_gamma   90.00
#
_symmetry.space_group_name_H-M   'P 1'
#
loop_
_entity.id
_entity.type
_entity.pdbx_description
1 polymer ?
#
loop_
_entity_poly.entity_id
_entity_poly.type
_entity_poly.pdbx_seq_one_letter_code
_entity_poly.pdbx_strand_id
1 'polypeptide(L)'
;MAVQRQLNEVTVGIFRGNQLRLKRACIRKAKISAVAFRKAFCHHKLVELDATGVNADITITDIISGLSSSKWIRENLQCLVLNSLTLSLEDPYERCFSRLSGLRVLSITNVLFYNEDLADVASLPRLESLDISNTSVTDITALVACKDRLKSLTMHHLKCLKMTTTQILEVIRELKNLNHLDISDDKQFTSDIACRLLEQNDILLHLVSLDISGRKHVTDKAVESFIKQRPQMQFVGLLATEAGYSEYLSGEGCVKVSGEANQTQIAEALRRYSERSFFVREALFHLFSLTHVMDKANPEMLKLVVIGMRNHPTNLPVQLAASACVFNLTKQDLAAGMPVKLLADVTHLLLEAMKHFPNHQQLQKNCLLSLCSDRILQDVPFNRFDAAKLVMQWLCNHEDQNMQRMAVAIISILAAKLSTEQTAQLGAELFIVRQLLQIVRQKTSQNMVDTTLKFTLSALWNLTDESPTTCRHFIENQGLELFMKVLETFPSESSIQQKVLGLLNNIAEVKELHSELMCKDFIDQISKLLHSVEVEVSYFAAGIIAHLVSRGEESWTLSSSLRETLLEQLHSAILSWPTPECEMVAYRSFNPFFPLLACFRTPGVQLWAVWAMQHVCSKNPVRYCSMLIEEGGLVRLHRIRDHMCADPDVLRITIAILDNLDRHLRKHGNPPCPKPPFAK
;
A
#
# COMPACT_ATOMS: atom_id res chain seq x y z
N MET A 1 -16.85 19.24 -6.83
CA MET A 1 -15.94 19.14 -5.69
C MET A 1 -16.38 17.98 -4.83
N ALA A 2 -15.74 16.84 -4.94
CA ALA A 2 -15.92 15.73 -4.02
C ALA A 2 -14.96 15.93 -2.85
N VAL A 3 -15.44 16.47 -1.74
CA VAL A 3 -14.68 16.51 -0.50
C VAL A 3 -14.81 15.13 0.13
N GLN A 4 -13.81 14.28 -0.07
CA GLN A 4 -13.67 12.94 0.51
C GLN A 4 -13.30 13.00 2.01
N ARG A 5 -13.94 13.86 2.79
CA ARG A 5 -13.85 13.82 4.27
C ARG A 5 -15.11 13.12 4.77
N GLN A 6 -14.93 12.10 5.60
CA GLN A 6 -16.05 11.46 6.29
C GLN A 6 -16.89 12.53 6.98
N LEU A 7 -18.15 12.65 6.56
CA LEU A 7 -19.08 13.57 7.17
C LEU A 7 -19.39 13.08 8.60
N ASN A 8 -19.23 13.96 9.58
CA ASN A 8 -19.55 13.71 10.99
C ASN A 8 -20.33 14.88 11.57
N GLU A 9 -20.77 14.77 12.84
CA GLU A 9 -21.54 15.77 13.55
C GLU A 9 -20.94 17.19 13.50
N VAL A 10 -19.61 17.31 13.49
CA VAL A 10 -18.89 18.60 13.46
C VAL A 10 -18.88 19.17 12.05
N THR A 11 -18.56 18.36 11.06
CA THR A 11 -18.39 18.81 9.67
C THR A 11 -19.72 19.04 8.95
N VAL A 12 -20.79 18.38 9.37
CA VAL A 12 -22.16 18.54 8.81
C VAL A 12 -22.72 19.96 9.00
N GLY A 13 -22.19 20.68 10.00
CA GLY A 13 -22.56 22.07 10.26
C GLY A 13 -22.36 23.03 9.07
N ILE A 14 -21.45 22.73 8.17
CA ILE A 14 -21.18 23.52 6.96
C ILE A 14 -22.40 23.63 6.06
N PHE A 15 -23.30 22.64 6.07
CA PHE A 15 -24.51 22.59 5.24
C PHE A 15 -25.72 23.28 5.86
N ARG A 16 -25.58 23.85 7.07
CA ARG A 16 -26.66 24.55 7.79
C ARG A 16 -26.92 26.00 7.30
N GLY A 17 -26.07 26.52 6.42
CA GLY A 17 -26.19 27.91 5.96
C GLY A 17 -27.21 28.13 4.84
N ASN A 18 -27.99 29.21 4.89
CA ASN A 18 -29.01 29.57 3.89
C ASN A 18 -28.43 29.91 2.50
N GLN A 19 -27.14 29.98 2.32
CA GLN A 19 -26.49 30.35 1.05
C GLN A 19 -26.31 29.18 0.07
N LEU A 20 -26.33 27.95 0.55
CA LEU A 20 -26.16 26.75 -0.28
C LEU A 20 -27.52 26.09 -0.57
N ARG A 21 -27.87 25.94 -1.85
CA ARG A 21 -29.06 25.20 -2.27
C ARG A 21 -28.63 23.85 -2.87
N LEU A 22 -28.49 22.81 -2.03
CA LEU A 22 -28.16 21.47 -2.47
C LEU A 22 -29.33 20.85 -3.24
N LYS A 23 -29.05 20.30 -4.43
CA LYS A 23 -29.98 19.45 -5.21
C LYS A 23 -29.61 17.96 -5.09
N ARG A 24 -28.33 17.65 -4.89
CA ARG A 24 -27.80 16.30 -4.76
C ARG A 24 -26.93 16.21 -3.54
N ALA A 25 -27.13 15.18 -2.73
CA ALA A 25 -26.32 14.91 -1.55
C ALA A 25 -25.89 13.43 -1.55
N CYS A 26 -24.60 13.19 -1.33
CA CYS A 26 -24.03 11.88 -1.11
C CYS A 26 -23.37 11.90 0.28
N ILE A 27 -23.96 11.15 1.21
CA ILE A 27 -23.53 11.07 2.62
C ILE A 27 -23.13 9.64 2.99
N ARG A 28 -22.59 8.89 2.04
CA ARG A 28 -22.13 7.51 2.24
C ARG A 28 -21.22 7.40 3.45
N LYS A 29 -21.50 6.41 4.33
CA LYS A 29 -20.72 6.10 5.53
C LYS A 29 -20.54 7.30 6.49
N ALA A 30 -21.44 8.29 6.43
CA ALA A 30 -21.42 9.43 7.35
C ALA A 30 -21.77 8.99 8.77
N LYS A 31 -21.11 9.61 9.76
CA LYS A 31 -21.36 9.41 11.19
C LYS A 31 -22.14 10.63 11.71
N ILE A 32 -23.46 10.64 11.51
CA ILE A 32 -24.34 11.73 11.87
C ILE A 32 -25.61 11.20 12.54
N SER A 33 -26.14 11.96 13.50
CA SER A 33 -27.41 11.64 14.15
C SER A 33 -28.61 12.07 13.27
N ALA A 34 -29.80 11.56 13.60
CA ALA A 34 -31.06 11.96 12.97
C ALA A 34 -31.33 13.48 13.06
N VAL A 35 -30.96 14.09 14.20
CA VAL A 35 -31.11 15.55 14.42
C VAL A 35 -30.17 16.34 13.49
N ALA A 36 -28.89 15.89 13.38
CA ALA A 36 -27.95 16.54 12.49
C ALA A 36 -28.36 16.40 11.02
N PHE A 37 -28.84 15.22 10.63
CA PHE A 37 -29.36 14.98 9.29
C PHE A 37 -30.53 15.94 8.95
N ARG A 38 -31.56 16.04 9.82
CA ARG A 38 -32.70 16.94 9.61
C ARG A 38 -32.25 18.39 9.47
N LYS A 39 -31.40 18.87 10.37
CA LYS A 39 -30.87 20.24 10.36
C LYS A 39 -30.01 20.57 9.14
N ALA A 40 -29.24 19.59 8.63
CA ALA A 40 -28.30 19.82 7.53
C ALA A 40 -28.96 19.67 6.14
N PHE A 41 -29.91 18.73 5.96
CA PHE A 41 -30.33 18.33 4.62
C PHE A 41 -31.81 18.60 4.33
N CYS A 42 -32.71 18.53 5.32
CA CYS A 42 -34.17 18.58 5.07
C CYS A 42 -34.73 19.97 4.70
N HIS A 43 -33.92 21.02 4.79
CA HIS A 43 -34.30 22.38 4.34
C HIS A 43 -33.85 22.68 2.89
N HIS A 44 -33.03 21.82 2.30
CA HIS A 44 -32.56 21.96 0.92
C HIS A 44 -33.61 21.45 -0.09
N LYS A 45 -33.45 21.84 -1.36
CA LYS A 45 -34.27 21.33 -2.46
C LYS A 45 -33.64 20.07 -3.06
N LEU A 46 -33.58 18.99 -2.27
CA LEU A 46 -32.96 17.74 -2.67
C LEU A 46 -33.81 17.02 -3.74
N VAL A 47 -33.13 16.67 -4.83
CA VAL A 47 -33.65 15.82 -5.92
C VAL A 47 -33.07 14.41 -5.80
N GLU A 48 -31.85 14.28 -5.29
CA GLU A 48 -31.13 13.01 -5.11
C GLU A 48 -30.46 12.95 -3.74
N LEU A 49 -30.61 11.82 -3.06
CA LEU A 49 -29.90 11.53 -1.81
C LEU A 49 -29.35 10.10 -1.84
N ASP A 50 -28.05 9.96 -1.56
CA ASP A 50 -27.39 8.68 -1.31
C ASP A 50 -26.90 8.67 0.14
N ALA A 51 -27.52 7.82 0.95
CA ALA A 51 -27.22 7.61 2.36
C ALA A 51 -26.69 6.20 2.65
N THR A 52 -26.04 5.57 1.68
CA THR A 52 -25.46 4.22 1.81
C THR A 52 -24.54 4.11 3.02
N GLY A 53 -24.80 3.14 3.90
CA GLY A 53 -23.92 2.81 5.04
C GLY A 53 -23.78 3.92 6.08
N VAL A 54 -24.78 4.80 6.21
CA VAL A 54 -24.80 5.80 7.28
C VAL A 54 -24.92 5.08 8.62
N ASN A 55 -24.36 5.68 9.65
CA ASN A 55 -24.19 5.15 11.00
C ASN A 55 -25.52 4.65 11.64
N ALA A 56 -25.38 3.72 12.60
CA ALA A 56 -26.45 3.09 13.36
C ALA A 56 -27.37 4.05 14.16
N ASP A 57 -26.95 5.29 14.39
CA ASP A 57 -27.72 6.28 15.16
C ASP A 57 -28.81 6.99 14.33
N ILE A 58 -28.95 6.64 13.05
CA ILE A 58 -29.97 7.16 12.15
C ILE A 58 -30.65 6.00 11.42
N THR A 59 -31.96 5.98 11.45
CA THR A 59 -32.78 4.91 10.89
C THR A 59 -33.35 5.29 9.53
N ILE A 60 -33.90 4.31 8.79
CA ILE A 60 -34.65 4.58 7.56
C ILE A 60 -35.85 5.47 7.87
N THR A 61 -36.58 5.21 8.96
CA THR A 61 -37.71 5.99 9.43
C THR A 61 -37.32 7.43 9.71
N ASP A 62 -36.17 7.67 10.35
CA ASP A 62 -35.65 9.02 10.56
C ASP A 62 -35.36 9.78 9.26
N ILE A 63 -34.78 9.10 8.29
CA ILE A 63 -34.44 9.68 6.99
C ILE A 63 -35.76 10.02 6.25
N ILE A 64 -36.71 9.07 6.13
CA ILE A 64 -37.98 9.27 5.45
C ILE A 64 -38.79 10.35 6.13
N SER A 65 -38.94 10.33 7.46
CA SER A 65 -39.70 11.33 8.21
C SER A 65 -39.07 12.72 8.08
N GLY A 66 -37.74 12.80 8.10
CA GLY A 66 -37.01 14.05 7.89
C GLY A 66 -37.26 14.62 6.49
N LEU A 67 -37.06 13.81 5.45
CA LEU A 67 -37.30 14.23 4.05
C LEU A 67 -38.76 14.59 3.79
N SER A 68 -39.69 13.81 4.33
CA SER A 68 -41.12 14.03 4.16
C SER A 68 -41.67 15.24 4.94
N SER A 69 -40.90 15.83 5.85
CA SER A 69 -41.28 17.08 6.54
C SER A 69 -41.38 18.28 5.57
N SER A 70 -40.65 18.27 4.48
CA SER A 70 -40.69 19.30 3.43
C SER A 70 -41.64 18.93 2.31
N LYS A 71 -42.65 19.74 2.07
CA LYS A 71 -43.61 19.54 0.94
C LYS A 71 -42.83 19.46 -0.40
N TRP A 72 -41.84 20.34 -0.58
CA TRP A 72 -41.07 20.38 -1.81
C TRP A 72 -40.32 19.06 -2.04
N ILE A 73 -39.63 18.51 -1.02
CA ILE A 73 -38.89 17.25 -1.10
C ILE A 73 -39.82 16.10 -1.39
N ARG A 74 -40.96 15.99 -0.72
CA ARG A 74 -41.96 14.94 -0.98
C ARG A 74 -42.35 14.83 -2.46
N GLU A 75 -42.53 15.96 -3.12
CA GLU A 75 -43.00 16.04 -4.50
C GLU A 75 -41.87 15.97 -5.54
N ASN A 76 -40.65 16.30 -5.17
CA ASN A 76 -39.52 16.50 -6.10
C ASN A 76 -38.27 15.62 -5.88
N LEU A 77 -38.17 14.89 -4.77
CA LEU A 77 -37.10 13.92 -4.57
C LEU A 77 -37.31 12.76 -5.56
N GLN A 78 -36.37 12.58 -6.48
CA GLN A 78 -36.44 11.58 -7.55
C GLN A 78 -35.63 10.32 -7.28
N CYS A 79 -34.48 10.45 -6.61
CA CYS A 79 -33.60 9.34 -6.34
C CYS A 79 -33.25 9.26 -4.85
N LEU A 80 -33.48 8.08 -4.27
CA LEU A 80 -33.14 7.77 -2.88
C LEU A 80 -32.41 6.44 -2.80
N VAL A 81 -31.23 6.45 -2.23
CA VAL A 81 -30.39 5.26 -2.00
C VAL A 81 -30.15 5.09 -0.51
N LEU A 82 -30.61 3.95 0.05
CA LEU A 82 -30.60 3.63 1.48
C LEU A 82 -29.93 2.28 1.75
N ASN A 83 -28.84 1.99 1.04
CA ASN A 83 -28.19 0.69 1.08
C ASN A 83 -27.37 0.50 2.37
N SER A 84 -27.38 -0.73 2.89
CA SER A 84 -26.55 -1.15 4.04
C SER A 84 -26.68 -0.23 5.27
N LEU A 85 -27.89 0.27 5.51
CA LEU A 85 -28.18 0.97 6.75
C LEU A 85 -28.23 -0.05 7.89
N THR A 86 -27.55 0.25 8.98
CA THR A 86 -27.53 -0.63 10.16
C THR A 86 -28.90 -0.66 10.82
N LEU A 87 -29.29 -1.88 11.20
CA LEU A 87 -30.59 -2.23 11.72
C LEU A 87 -30.78 -1.64 13.11
N SER A 88 -31.73 -0.75 13.28
CA SER A 88 -32.42 -0.64 14.56
C SER A 88 -33.62 -1.59 14.53
N LEU A 89 -33.96 -2.13 15.69
CA LEU A 89 -35.19 -2.91 15.95
C LEU A 89 -36.41 -1.96 15.93
N GLU A 90 -36.69 -1.40 14.75
CA GLU A 90 -37.83 -0.50 14.59
C GLU A 90 -39.06 -1.28 14.19
N ASP A 91 -40.22 -0.74 14.61
CA ASP A 91 -41.52 -1.22 14.16
C ASP A 91 -41.61 -1.00 12.64
N PRO A 92 -41.69 -2.04 11.81
CA PRO A 92 -41.80 -1.91 10.37
C PRO A 92 -43.05 -1.13 9.93
N TYR A 93 -44.07 -1.03 10.77
CA TYR A 93 -45.31 -0.30 10.48
C TYR A 93 -45.20 1.23 10.50
N GLU A 94 -44.10 1.80 11.02
CA GLU A 94 -43.85 3.24 10.99
C GLU A 94 -43.27 3.76 9.68
N ARG A 95 -42.80 2.87 8.82
CA ARG A 95 -42.19 3.23 7.53
C ARG A 95 -43.27 3.59 6.52
N CYS A 96 -43.15 4.75 5.91
CA CYS A 96 -44.11 5.22 4.93
C CYS A 96 -43.37 5.86 3.74
N PHE A 97 -42.90 5.00 2.82
CA PHE A 97 -42.24 5.43 1.58
C PHE A 97 -43.19 6.20 0.65
N SER A 98 -44.49 5.87 0.66
CA SER A 98 -45.54 6.52 -0.13
C SER A 98 -45.64 8.02 0.13
N ARG A 99 -45.14 8.53 1.27
CA ARG A 99 -45.04 9.96 1.53
C ARG A 99 -44.11 10.70 0.54
N LEU A 100 -43.19 10.01 -0.10
CA LEU A 100 -42.23 10.59 -1.05
C LEU A 100 -42.74 10.40 -2.49
N SER A 101 -43.85 11.01 -2.83
CA SER A 101 -44.58 10.84 -4.10
C SER A 101 -43.77 11.23 -5.35
N GLY A 102 -42.67 11.97 -5.20
CA GLY A 102 -41.77 12.34 -6.28
C GLY A 102 -40.80 11.23 -6.72
N LEU A 103 -40.66 10.14 -5.92
CA LEU A 103 -39.64 9.12 -6.16
C LEU A 103 -39.81 8.39 -7.48
N ARG A 104 -38.71 8.32 -8.24
CA ARG A 104 -38.57 7.55 -9.47
C ARG A 104 -37.59 6.38 -9.30
N VAL A 105 -36.54 6.58 -8.51
CA VAL A 105 -35.48 5.59 -8.27
C VAL A 105 -35.36 5.36 -6.78
N LEU A 106 -35.50 4.10 -6.36
CA LEU A 106 -35.30 3.68 -4.99
C LEU A 106 -34.35 2.47 -4.97
N SER A 107 -33.26 2.57 -4.21
CA SER A 107 -32.36 1.46 -3.96
C SER A 107 -32.27 1.20 -2.46
N ILE A 108 -32.65 -0.04 -2.08
CA ILE A 108 -32.64 -0.53 -0.69
C ILE A 108 -32.00 -1.91 -0.70
N THR A 109 -30.68 -1.95 -0.54
CA THR A 109 -29.94 -3.21 -0.54
C THR A 109 -29.33 -3.49 0.84
N ASN A 110 -29.27 -4.75 1.23
CA ASN A 110 -28.72 -5.19 2.52
C ASN A 110 -29.42 -4.54 3.73
N VAL A 111 -30.74 -4.45 3.69
CA VAL A 111 -31.58 -3.82 4.72
C VAL A 111 -32.73 -4.76 5.08
N LEU A 112 -33.25 -4.71 6.31
CA LEU A 112 -34.50 -5.34 6.66
C LEU A 112 -35.65 -4.55 5.98
N PHE A 113 -36.11 -5.12 4.87
CA PHE A 113 -37.19 -4.60 4.06
C PHE A 113 -38.12 -5.76 3.75
N TYR A 114 -39.39 -5.61 4.05
CA TYR A 114 -40.40 -6.67 4.07
C TYR A 114 -41.46 -6.49 2.99
N ASN A 115 -42.40 -7.44 2.92
CA ASN A 115 -43.53 -7.39 1.94
C ASN A 115 -44.40 -6.16 2.09
N GLU A 116 -44.65 -5.71 3.31
CA GLU A 116 -45.43 -4.51 3.62
C GLU A 116 -44.74 -3.26 3.10
N ASP A 117 -43.43 -3.14 3.28
CA ASP A 117 -42.62 -2.07 2.73
C ASP A 117 -42.64 -2.09 1.19
N LEU A 118 -42.57 -3.29 0.60
CA LEU A 118 -42.65 -3.46 -0.85
C LEU A 118 -43.99 -3.02 -1.40
N ALA A 119 -45.08 -3.34 -0.71
CA ALA A 119 -46.44 -2.92 -1.10
C ALA A 119 -46.57 -1.39 -1.05
N ASP A 120 -46.03 -0.74 0.00
CA ASP A 120 -45.99 0.72 0.13
C ASP A 120 -45.19 1.37 -1.01
N VAL A 121 -44.00 0.85 -1.30
CA VAL A 121 -43.16 1.34 -2.40
C VAL A 121 -43.80 1.11 -3.77
N ALA A 122 -44.45 -0.04 -4.00
CA ALA A 122 -45.13 -0.33 -5.25
C ALA A 122 -46.33 0.61 -5.50
N SER A 123 -46.85 1.25 -4.48
CA SER A 123 -47.90 2.27 -4.58
C SER A 123 -47.41 3.63 -5.10
N LEU A 124 -46.10 3.90 -5.08
CA LEU A 124 -45.53 5.18 -5.49
C LEU A 124 -45.89 5.53 -6.94
N PRO A 125 -46.45 6.73 -7.21
CA PRO A 125 -47.04 7.04 -8.51
C PRO A 125 -46.02 7.23 -9.65
N ARG A 126 -44.74 7.47 -9.33
CA ARG A 126 -43.69 7.77 -10.31
C ARG A 126 -42.54 6.78 -10.30
N LEU A 127 -42.62 5.67 -9.59
CA LEU A 127 -41.55 4.70 -9.45
C LEU A 127 -41.20 4.03 -10.80
N GLU A 128 -39.99 4.21 -11.26
CA GLU A 128 -39.45 3.65 -12.51
C GLU A 128 -38.33 2.63 -12.29
N SER A 129 -37.58 2.77 -11.19
CA SER A 129 -36.43 1.89 -10.88
C SER A 129 -36.44 1.49 -9.43
N LEU A 130 -36.34 0.19 -9.18
CA LEU A 130 -36.37 -0.39 -7.85
C LEU A 130 -35.25 -1.43 -7.70
N ASP A 131 -34.43 -1.28 -6.66
CA ASP A 131 -33.43 -2.27 -6.23
C ASP A 131 -33.74 -2.72 -4.80
N ILE A 132 -34.13 -3.99 -4.65
CA ILE A 132 -34.42 -4.66 -3.39
C ILE A 132 -33.48 -5.82 -3.09
N SER A 133 -32.27 -5.76 -3.58
CA SER A 133 -31.28 -6.83 -3.45
C SER A 133 -30.93 -7.13 -2.00
N ASN A 134 -30.82 -8.42 -1.68
CA ASN A 134 -30.46 -8.91 -0.35
C ASN A 134 -31.33 -8.35 0.79
N THR A 135 -32.65 -8.30 0.55
CA THR A 135 -33.65 -7.88 1.54
C THR A 135 -34.43 -9.08 2.12
N SER A 136 -35.32 -8.83 3.04
CA SER A 136 -36.18 -9.84 3.69
C SER A 136 -37.50 -10.10 2.98
N VAL A 137 -37.66 -9.65 1.74
CA VAL A 137 -38.87 -9.86 0.93
C VAL A 137 -39.08 -11.36 0.68
N THR A 138 -40.27 -11.84 0.97
CA THR A 138 -40.65 -13.26 0.77
C THR A 138 -41.61 -13.44 -0.40
N ASP A 139 -42.29 -12.37 -0.85
CA ASP A 139 -43.27 -12.37 -1.94
C ASP A 139 -43.18 -11.05 -2.72
N ILE A 140 -43.01 -11.14 -4.05
CA ILE A 140 -42.90 -9.99 -4.95
C ILE A 140 -44.20 -9.64 -5.69
N THR A 141 -45.33 -10.26 -5.36
CA THR A 141 -46.60 -10.06 -6.04
C THR A 141 -47.04 -8.57 -6.00
N ALA A 142 -46.67 -7.84 -4.96
CA ALA A 142 -46.96 -6.40 -4.82
C ALA A 142 -46.43 -5.55 -5.99
N LEU A 143 -45.39 -6.00 -6.69
CA LEU A 143 -44.82 -5.30 -7.86
C LEU A 143 -45.79 -5.13 -9.02
N VAL A 144 -46.85 -5.97 -9.12
CA VAL A 144 -47.89 -5.84 -10.13
C VAL A 144 -48.60 -4.47 -10.04
N ALA A 145 -48.64 -3.86 -8.85
CA ALA A 145 -49.24 -2.51 -8.65
C ALA A 145 -48.45 -1.40 -9.39
N CYS A 146 -47.16 -1.64 -9.74
CA CYS A 146 -46.35 -0.67 -10.49
C CYS A 146 -46.01 -1.13 -11.93
N LYS A 147 -46.69 -2.13 -12.48
CA LYS A 147 -46.39 -2.76 -13.77
C LYS A 147 -46.35 -1.80 -14.97
N ASP A 148 -47.18 -0.75 -14.96
CA ASP A 148 -47.26 0.19 -16.07
C ASP A 148 -46.14 1.23 -16.13
N ARG A 149 -45.36 1.35 -15.02
CA ARG A 149 -44.33 2.39 -14.87
C ARG A 149 -42.94 1.88 -14.55
N LEU A 150 -42.82 0.65 -14.00
CA LEU A 150 -41.54 0.08 -13.62
C LEU A 150 -40.70 -0.31 -14.85
N LYS A 151 -39.51 0.29 -14.98
CA LYS A 151 -38.58 0.09 -16.11
C LYS A 151 -37.35 -0.70 -15.72
N SER A 152 -36.93 -0.65 -14.43
CA SER A 152 -35.76 -1.32 -13.93
C SER A 152 -36.07 -2.01 -12.61
N LEU A 153 -35.74 -3.30 -12.54
CA LEU A 153 -35.88 -4.11 -11.33
C LEU A 153 -34.62 -4.88 -11.06
N THR A 154 -34.05 -4.68 -9.87
CA THR A 154 -32.89 -5.41 -9.37
C THR A 154 -33.30 -6.22 -8.14
N MET A 155 -33.16 -7.53 -8.22
CA MET A 155 -33.51 -8.50 -7.19
C MET A 155 -32.33 -9.46 -6.94
N HIS A 156 -31.12 -8.91 -6.85
CA HIS A 156 -29.94 -9.71 -6.58
C HIS A 156 -30.03 -10.36 -5.20
N HIS A 157 -29.84 -11.68 -5.15
CA HIS A 157 -29.69 -12.44 -3.91
C HIS A 157 -30.85 -12.27 -2.90
N LEU A 158 -32.10 -12.50 -3.33
CA LEU A 158 -33.28 -12.52 -2.43
C LEU A 158 -33.37 -13.87 -1.69
N LYS A 159 -32.68 -13.99 -0.56
CA LYS A 159 -32.58 -15.23 0.25
C LYS A 159 -33.91 -15.71 0.83
N CYS A 160 -34.77 -14.76 1.15
CA CYS A 160 -36.01 -15.02 1.89
C CYS A 160 -37.20 -15.31 0.98
N LEU A 161 -37.05 -15.24 -0.35
CA LEU A 161 -38.12 -15.43 -1.30
C LEU A 161 -38.69 -16.84 -1.21
N LYS A 162 -40.02 -16.93 -0.93
CA LYS A 162 -40.74 -18.19 -0.73
C LYS A 162 -41.62 -18.60 -1.93
N MET A 163 -41.50 -17.88 -3.03
CA MET A 163 -42.27 -18.13 -4.26
C MET A 163 -41.63 -19.21 -5.10
N THR A 164 -42.44 -19.98 -5.80
CA THR A 164 -42.00 -20.90 -6.85
C THR A 164 -41.48 -20.14 -8.08
N THR A 165 -40.63 -20.77 -8.88
CA THR A 165 -40.17 -20.18 -10.16
C THR A 165 -41.35 -19.73 -11.05
N THR A 166 -42.40 -20.53 -11.13
CA THR A 166 -43.61 -20.19 -11.92
C THR A 166 -44.25 -18.90 -11.42
N GLN A 167 -44.47 -18.79 -10.11
CA GLN A 167 -45.08 -17.58 -9.51
C GLN A 167 -44.20 -16.33 -9.74
N ILE A 168 -42.88 -16.46 -9.65
CA ILE A 168 -41.99 -15.33 -9.91
C ILE A 168 -42.07 -14.90 -11.38
N LEU A 169 -42.07 -15.87 -12.32
CA LEU A 169 -42.22 -15.59 -13.75
C LEU A 169 -43.56 -14.99 -14.13
N GLU A 170 -44.63 -15.38 -13.46
CA GLU A 170 -45.97 -14.75 -13.63
C GLU A 170 -45.96 -13.26 -13.25
N VAL A 171 -45.31 -12.91 -12.13
CA VAL A 171 -45.16 -11.49 -11.74
C VAL A 171 -44.30 -10.75 -12.77
N ILE A 172 -43.15 -11.32 -13.18
CA ILE A 172 -42.25 -10.71 -14.17
C ILE A 172 -42.96 -10.50 -15.51
N ARG A 173 -43.84 -11.44 -15.92
CA ARG A 173 -44.61 -11.35 -17.17
C ARG A 173 -45.59 -10.15 -17.18
N GLU A 174 -46.14 -9.81 -16.02
CA GLU A 174 -46.99 -8.60 -15.88
C GLU A 174 -46.22 -7.30 -16.05
N LEU A 175 -44.89 -7.28 -15.76
CA LEU A 175 -44.02 -6.09 -15.81
C LEU A 175 -43.55 -5.80 -17.25
N LYS A 176 -44.47 -5.55 -18.19
CA LYS A 176 -44.20 -5.45 -19.63
C LYS A 176 -43.28 -4.28 -20.03
N ASN A 177 -43.17 -3.25 -19.16
CA ASN A 177 -42.36 -2.05 -19.42
C ASN A 177 -40.91 -2.18 -18.91
N LEU A 178 -40.49 -3.35 -18.39
CA LEU A 178 -39.12 -3.55 -17.93
C LEU A 178 -38.13 -3.51 -19.10
N ASN A 179 -37.13 -2.61 -18.94
CA ASN A 179 -35.97 -2.51 -19.80
C ASN A 179 -34.76 -3.18 -19.16
N HIS A 180 -34.69 -3.22 -17.82
CA HIS A 180 -33.59 -3.78 -17.05
C HIS A 180 -34.12 -4.75 -16.00
N LEU A 181 -33.60 -5.99 -16.03
CA LEU A 181 -33.88 -7.03 -15.04
C LEU A 181 -32.59 -7.63 -14.52
N ASP A 182 -32.40 -7.61 -13.21
CA ASP A 182 -31.30 -8.30 -12.52
C ASP A 182 -31.91 -9.32 -11.54
N ILE A 183 -31.73 -10.60 -11.84
CA ILE A 183 -32.09 -11.73 -10.99
C ILE A 183 -30.85 -12.58 -10.64
N SER A 184 -29.67 -11.95 -10.67
CA SER A 184 -28.40 -12.60 -10.32
C SER A 184 -28.37 -13.09 -8.87
N ASP A 185 -27.51 -14.05 -8.58
CA ASP A 185 -27.36 -14.59 -7.23
C ASP A 185 -25.90 -14.93 -6.94
N ASP A 186 -25.41 -14.61 -5.74
CA ASP A 186 -24.05 -14.93 -5.31
C ASP A 186 -23.93 -16.31 -4.64
N LYS A 187 -25.01 -17.03 -4.50
CA LYS A 187 -25.04 -18.41 -4.02
C LYS A 187 -25.63 -19.32 -5.08
N GLN A 188 -24.97 -20.43 -5.27
CA GLN A 188 -25.39 -21.48 -6.20
C GLN A 188 -26.58 -22.25 -5.61
N PHE A 189 -27.77 -21.63 -5.59
CA PHE A 189 -28.98 -22.36 -5.28
C PHE A 189 -29.49 -23.14 -6.49
N THR A 190 -30.26 -24.18 -6.22
CA THR A 190 -30.87 -25.09 -7.23
C THR A 190 -32.02 -24.46 -8.01
N SER A 191 -32.18 -23.13 -8.00
CA SER A 191 -33.26 -22.43 -8.70
C SER A 191 -33.04 -22.45 -10.21
N ASP A 192 -34.05 -22.88 -10.94
CA ASP A 192 -34.10 -22.98 -12.40
C ASP A 192 -34.67 -21.72 -13.09
N ILE A 193 -34.79 -20.62 -12.33
CA ILE A 193 -35.43 -19.39 -12.81
C ILE A 193 -34.77 -18.81 -14.07
N ALA A 194 -33.44 -18.83 -14.16
CA ALA A 194 -32.74 -18.29 -15.32
C ALA A 194 -33.02 -19.14 -16.58
N CYS A 195 -32.96 -20.49 -16.48
CA CYS A 195 -33.27 -21.37 -17.59
C CYS A 195 -34.69 -21.19 -18.09
N ARG A 196 -35.66 -21.21 -17.18
CA ARG A 196 -37.07 -21.03 -17.52
C ARG A 196 -37.37 -19.64 -18.08
N LEU A 197 -36.68 -18.60 -17.61
CA LEU A 197 -36.80 -17.25 -18.18
C LEU A 197 -36.30 -17.23 -19.63
N LEU A 198 -35.16 -17.84 -19.90
CA LEU A 198 -34.55 -17.90 -21.24
C LEU A 198 -35.37 -18.69 -22.25
N GLU A 199 -36.18 -19.64 -21.79
CA GLU A 199 -37.08 -20.45 -22.61
C GLU A 199 -38.36 -19.68 -23.02
N GLN A 200 -38.68 -18.56 -22.37
CA GLN A 200 -39.88 -17.77 -22.65
C GLN A 200 -39.64 -16.82 -23.84
N ASN A 201 -40.33 -17.09 -24.93
CA ASN A 201 -40.16 -16.28 -26.17
C ASN A 201 -40.95 -14.97 -26.14
N ASP A 202 -42.02 -14.92 -25.34
CA ASP A 202 -43.00 -13.83 -25.30
C ASP A 202 -42.87 -12.89 -24.11
N ILE A 203 -41.88 -13.11 -23.22
CA ILE A 203 -41.69 -12.30 -22.01
C ILE A 203 -40.68 -11.19 -22.27
N LEU A 204 -40.92 -10.00 -21.72
CA LEU A 204 -39.97 -8.87 -21.68
C LEU A 204 -39.36 -8.54 -23.06
N LEU A 205 -40.17 -8.40 -24.10
CA LEU A 205 -39.71 -8.16 -25.48
C LEU A 205 -38.91 -6.85 -25.67
N HIS A 206 -39.08 -5.89 -24.75
CA HIS A 206 -38.37 -4.59 -24.75
C HIS A 206 -37.13 -4.57 -23.84
N LEU A 207 -36.69 -5.72 -23.36
CA LEU A 207 -35.57 -5.79 -22.45
C LEU A 207 -34.25 -5.34 -23.12
N VAL A 208 -33.57 -4.44 -22.45
CA VAL A 208 -32.27 -3.88 -22.85
C VAL A 208 -31.10 -4.52 -22.09
N SER A 209 -31.36 -4.92 -20.83
CA SER A 209 -30.34 -5.47 -19.96
C SER A 209 -30.90 -6.61 -19.11
N LEU A 210 -30.25 -7.77 -19.17
CA LEU A 210 -30.54 -8.93 -18.34
C LEU A 210 -29.30 -9.33 -17.55
N ASP A 211 -29.44 -9.51 -16.23
CA ASP A 211 -28.38 -10.04 -15.39
C ASP A 211 -28.85 -11.33 -14.72
N ILE A 212 -28.21 -12.43 -15.09
CA ILE A 212 -28.42 -13.79 -14.55
C ILE A 212 -27.13 -14.39 -14.01
N SER A 213 -26.14 -13.53 -13.69
CA SER A 213 -24.86 -13.96 -13.11
C SER A 213 -25.08 -14.79 -11.85
N GLY A 214 -24.23 -15.80 -11.64
CA GLY A 214 -24.34 -16.74 -10.51
C GLY A 214 -25.43 -17.79 -10.63
N ARG A 215 -26.23 -17.79 -11.71
CA ARG A 215 -27.27 -18.80 -11.95
C ARG A 215 -26.70 -20.01 -12.68
N LYS A 216 -27.15 -21.22 -12.30
CA LYS A 216 -26.71 -22.50 -12.88
C LYS A 216 -27.54 -22.90 -14.09
N HIS A 217 -27.00 -23.85 -14.83
CA HIS A 217 -27.66 -24.50 -15.99
C HIS A 217 -28.01 -23.56 -17.12
N VAL A 218 -27.32 -22.41 -17.19
CA VAL A 218 -27.43 -21.44 -18.29
C VAL A 218 -26.50 -21.87 -19.42
N THR A 219 -27.05 -22.05 -20.63
CA THR A 219 -26.25 -22.44 -21.80
C THR A 219 -26.14 -21.30 -22.80
N ASP A 220 -25.03 -21.26 -23.55
CA ASP A 220 -24.79 -20.26 -24.61
C ASP A 220 -25.96 -20.24 -25.63
N LYS A 221 -26.45 -21.41 -26.04
CA LYS A 221 -27.57 -21.52 -27.00
C LYS A 221 -28.84 -20.86 -26.49
N ALA A 222 -29.18 -21.06 -25.21
CA ALA A 222 -30.36 -20.44 -24.61
C ALA A 222 -30.23 -18.92 -24.55
N VAL A 223 -29.06 -18.43 -24.14
CA VAL A 223 -28.75 -16.98 -24.07
C VAL A 223 -28.80 -16.35 -25.47
N GLU A 224 -28.16 -16.97 -26.49
CA GLU A 224 -28.18 -16.48 -27.86
C GLU A 224 -29.60 -16.43 -28.44
N SER A 225 -30.39 -17.48 -28.23
CA SER A 225 -31.79 -17.53 -28.65
C SER A 225 -32.60 -16.40 -28.04
N PHE A 226 -32.43 -16.17 -26.74
CA PHE A 226 -33.10 -15.12 -26.00
C PHE A 226 -32.72 -13.72 -26.51
N ILE A 227 -31.43 -13.47 -26.78
CA ILE A 227 -30.93 -12.18 -27.32
C ILE A 227 -31.48 -11.96 -28.73
N LYS A 228 -31.46 -12.94 -29.60
CA LYS A 228 -31.94 -12.82 -31.00
C LYS A 228 -33.40 -12.41 -31.10
N GLN A 229 -34.23 -12.74 -30.12
CA GLN A 229 -35.63 -12.35 -30.05
C GLN A 229 -35.86 -10.92 -29.49
N ARG A 230 -34.78 -10.29 -28.98
CA ARG A 230 -34.83 -8.96 -28.33
C ARG A 230 -33.78 -8.03 -28.93
N PRO A 231 -34.10 -7.40 -30.08
CA PRO A 231 -33.11 -6.62 -30.87
C PRO A 231 -32.59 -5.39 -30.12
N GLN A 232 -33.23 -4.99 -29.02
CA GLN A 232 -32.81 -3.87 -28.18
C GLN A 232 -31.83 -4.28 -27.07
N MET A 233 -31.49 -5.57 -26.96
CA MET A 233 -30.57 -6.06 -25.92
C MET A 233 -29.17 -5.45 -26.09
N GLN A 234 -28.66 -4.85 -25.04
CA GLN A 234 -27.36 -4.19 -24.98
C GLN A 234 -26.40 -4.83 -23.97
N PHE A 235 -26.94 -5.51 -22.96
CA PHE A 235 -26.15 -6.09 -21.90
C PHE A 235 -26.72 -7.43 -21.41
N VAL A 236 -25.83 -8.41 -21.19
CA VAL A 236 -26.14 -9.67 -20.50
C VAL A 236 -25.08 -9.99 -19.46
N GLY A 237 -25.50 -10.23 -18.21
CA GLY A 237 -24.66 -10.70 -17.12
C GLY A 237 -24.62 -12.21 -17.03
N LEU A 238 -23.44 -12.80 -17.21
CA LEU A 238 -23.19 -14.23 -17.25
C LEU A 238 -22.04 -14.68 -16.32
N LEU A 239 -21.50 -13.78 -15.47
CA LEU A 239 -20.39 -14.13 -14.58
C LEU A 239 -20.82 -15.25 -13.63
N ALA A 240 -19.94 -16.22 -13.39
CA ALA A 240 -20.19 -17.40 -12.57
C ALA A 240 -21.42 -18.20 -13.05
N THR A 241 -21.58 -18.30 -14.37
CA THR A 241 -22.52 -19.22 -15.05
C THR A 241 -21.75 -20.20 -15.93
N GLU A 242 -22.47 -21.10 -16.61
CA GLU A 242 -21.86 -22.03 -17.57
C GLU A 242 -21.82 -21.45 -19.00
N ALA A 243 -22.23 -20.19 -19.19
CA ALA A 243 -22.38 -19.50 -20.48
C ALA A 243 -21.39 -18.32 -20.63
N GLY A 244 -21.26 -17.83 -21.85
CA GLY A 244 -20.43 -16.66 -22.20
C GLY A 244 -19.23 -17.02 -23.08
N TYR A 245 -19.04 -18.29 -23.41
CA TYR A 245 -17.86 -18.80 -24.12
C TYR A 245 -18.03 -18.91 -25.63
N SER A 246 -19.27 -18.94 -26.15
CA SER A 246 -19.50 -19.04 -27.58
C SER A 246 -18.90 -17.84 -28.33
N GLU A 247 -18.56 -18.02 -29.60
CA GLU A 247 -18.03 -16.96 -30.46
C GLU A 247 -18.98 -15.75 -30.55
N TYR A 248 -20.28 -16.00 -30.51
CA TYR A 248 -21.30 -14.95 -30.50
C TYR A 248 -21.27 -14.08 -29.24
N LEU A 249 -21.01 -14.68 -28.07
CA LEU A 249 -21.00 -14.01 -26.76
C LEU A 249 -19.62 -13.48 -26.37
N SER A 250 -18.54 -14.09 -26.88
CA SER A 250 -17.16 -13.72 -26.54
C SER A 250 -16.50 -12.81 -27.57
N GLY A 251 -17.10 -12.68 -28.77
CA GLY A 251 -16.59 -11.82 -29.85
C GLY A 251 -16.97 -10.34 -29.71
N GLU A 252 -16.57 -9.53 -30.67
CA GLU A 252 -16.93 -8.09 -30.77
C GLU A 252 -18.37 -7.94 -31.29
N GLY A 253 -19.35 -8.23 -30.44
CA GLY A 253 -20.78 -8.09 -30.76
C GLY A 253 -21.38 -6.78 -30.28
N CYS A 254 -22.63 -6.51 -30.71
CA CYS A 254 -23.41 -5.34 -30.25
C CYS A 254 -23.83 -5.43 -28.77
N VAL A 255 -23.82 -6.63 -28.19
CA VAL A 255 -24.25 -6.88 -26.81
C VAL A 255 -23.03 -6.97 -25.91
N LYS A 256 -22.98 -6.15 -24.87
CA LYS A 256 -21.95 -6.25 -23.82
C LYS A 256 -22.22 -7.43 -22.92
N VAL A 257 -21.21 -8.24 -22.65
CA VAL A 257 -21.31 -9.38 -21.75
C VAL A 257 -20.39 -9.18 -20.55
N SER A 258 -20.93 -9.33 -19.34
CA SER A 258 -20.10 -9.54 -18.15
C SER A 258 -19.96 -11.03 -17.91
N GLY A 259 -18.75 -11.54 -17.84
CA GLY A 259 -18.49 -12.98 -17.76
C GLY A 259 -17.04 -13.26 -17.43
N GLU A 260 -16.60 -14.45 -17.76
CA GLU A 260 -15.27 -14.96 -17.39
C GLU A 260 -14.45 -15.47 -18.58
N ALA A 261 -15.02 -15.48 -19.79
CA ALA A 261 -14.39 -16.10 -20.95
C ALA A 261 -13.17 -15.34 -21.49
N ASN A 262 -13.12 -14.02 -21.31
CA ASN A 262 -12.02 -13.17 -21.77
C ASN A 262 -11.87 -11.90 -20.96
N GLN A 263 -10.79 -11.14 -21.22
CA GLN A 263 -10.48 -9.90 -20.50
C GLN A 263 -11.59 -8.84 -20.59
N THR A 264 -12.26 -8.71 -21.73
CA THR A 264 -13.33 -7.73 -21.94
C THR A 264 -14.53 -8.04 -21.06
N GLN A 265 -14.94 -9.30 -20.99
CA GLN A 265 -16.04 -9.76 -20.13
C GLN A 265 -15.70 -9.59 -18.65
N ILE A 266 -14.47 -9.91 -18.24
CA ILE A 266 -14.01 -9.75 -16.84
C ILE A 266 -13.94 -8.26 -16.47
N ALA A 267 -13.44 -7.41 -17.38
CA ALA A 267 -13.40 -5.98 -17.14
C ALA A 267 -14.82 -5.39 -16.95
N GLU A 268 -15.79 -5.83 -17.76
CA GLU A 268 -17.19 -5.43 -17.59
C GLU A 268 -17.77 -5.92 -16.26
N ALA A 269 -17.45 -7.15 -15.86
CA ALA A 269 -17.86 -7.71 -14.57
C ALA A 269 -17.29 -6.89 -13.39
N LEU A 270 -16.00 -6.58 -13.40
CA LEU A 270 -15.36 -5.78 -12.34
C LEU A 270 -15.92 -4.36 -12.25
N ARG A 271 -16.29 -3.73 -13.39
CA ARG A 271 -16.96 -2.42 -13.38
C ARG A 271 -18.34 -2.48 -12.78
N ARG A 272 -19.13 -3.45 -13.23
CA ARG A 272 -20.55 -3.56 -12.88
C ARG A 272 -20.76 -4.00 -11.44
N TYR A 273 -19.99 -4.99 -10.99
CA TYR A 273 -20.17 -5.63 -9.69
C TYR A 273 -19.17 -5.18 -8.62
N SER A 274 -18.58 -4.01 -8.77
CA SER A 274 -17.50 -3.53 -7.88
C SER A 274 -17.87 -3.53 -6.38
N GLU A 275 -19.15 -3.47 -6.04
CA GLU A 275 -19.67 -3.49 -4.67
C GLU A 275 -20.18 -4.89 -4.21
N ARG A 276 -20.19 -5.88 -5.10
CA ARG A 276 -20.65 -7.25 -4.82
C ARG A 276 -19.45 -8.18 -4.64
N SER A 277 -19.06 -8.43 -3.40
CA SER A 277 -17.81 -9.12 -3.06
C SER A 277 -17.68 -10.51 -3.70
N PHE A 278 -18.78 -11.27 -3.81
CA PHE A 278 -18.78 -12.57 -4.48
C PHE A 278 -18.36 -12.44 -5.95
N PHE A 279 -18.99 -11.56 -6.71
CA PHE A 279 -18.68 -11.38 -8.12
C PHE A 279 -17.31 -10.75 -8.37
N VAL A 280 -16.87 -9.83 -7.49
CA VAL A 280 -15.51 -9.29 -7.55
C VAL A 280 -14.48 -10.41 -7.37
N ARG A 281 -14.70 -11.30 -6.39
CA ARG A 281 -13.83 -12.46 -6.17
C ARG A 281 -13.79 -13.39 -7.40
N GLU A 282 -14.95 -13.77 -7.94
CA GLU A 282 -15.04 -14.63 -9.12
C GLU A 282 -14.33 -14.01 -10.33
N ALA A 283 -14.60 -12.74 -10.62
CA ALA A 283 -13.94 -12.04 -11.72
C ALA A 283 -12.42 -11.97 -11.55
N LEU A 284 -11.94 -11.70 -10.32
CA LEU A 284 -10.52 -11.68 -10.02
C LEU A 284 -9.86 -13.05 -10.10
N PHE A 285 -10.56 -14.11 -9.73
CA PHE A 285 -10.08 -15.48 -9.85
C PHE A 285 -9.82 -15.85 -11.33
N HIS A 286 -10.78 -15.56 -12.21
CA HIS A 286 -10.61 -15.78 -13.65
C HIS A 286 -9.55 -14.83 -14.25
N LEU A 287 -9.48 -13.58 -13.78
CA LEU A 287 -8.45 -12.63 -14.17
C LEU A 287 -7.05 -13.13 -13.84
N PHE A 288 -6.87 -13.73 -12.67
CA PHE A 288 -5.58 -14.29 -12.26
C PHE A 288 -5.06 -15.32 -13.30
N SER A 289 -5.92 -16.21 -13.75
CA SER A 289 -5.57 -17.21 -14.77
C SER A 289 -5.16 -16.58 -16.10
N LEU A 290 -5.87 -15.54 -16.54
CA LEU A 290 -5.57 -14.83 -17.79
C LEU A 290 -4.31 -13.94 -17.69
N THR A 291 -4.05 -13.35 -16.53
CA THR A 291 -2.91 -12.44 -16.34
C THR A 291 -1.57 -13.15 -16.24
N HIS A 292 -1.57 -14.46 -15.98
CA HIS A 292 -0.33 -15.24 -15.88
C HIS A 292 0.51 -15.19 -17.17
N VAL A 293 -0.12 -15.13 -18.32
CA VAL A 293 0.52 -15.13 -19.65
C VAL A 293 0.60 -13.74 -20.27
N MET A 294 0.24 -12.69 -19.56
CA MET A 294 0.29 -11.32 -20.11
C MET A 294 1.73 -10.83 -20.23
N ASP A 295 2.05 -10.26 -21.39
CA ASP A 295 3.34 -9.68 -21.76
C ASP A 295 3.30 -8.16 -21.92
N LYS A 296 2.11 -7.55 -21.85
CA LYS A 296 1.91 -6.10 -22.00
C LYS A 296 1.23 -5.51 -20.78
N ALA A 297 1.70 -4.32 -20.38
CA ALA A 297 1.09 -3.56 -19.30
C ALA A 297 -0.37 -3.19 -19.62
N ASN A 298 -1.27 -3.44 -18.66
CA ASN A 298 -2.68 -3.09 -18.78
C ASN A 298 -3.14 -2.22 -17.60
N PRO A 299 -2.92 -0.89 -17.63
CA PRO A 299 -3.30 0.02 -16.57
C PRO A 299 -4.80 0.07 -16.29
N GLU A 300 -5.64 -0.11 -17.31
CA GLU A 300 -7.09 -0.10 -17.13
C GLU A 300 -7.56 -1.30 -16.31
N MET A 301 -7.01 -2.49 -16.58
CA MET A 301 -7.32 -3.67 -15.78
C MET A 301 -6.84 -3.52 -14.33
N LEU A 302 -5.64 -2.98 -14.13
CA LEU A 302 -5.10 -2.73 -12.79
C LEU A 302 -5.97 -1.72 -12.01
N LYS A 303 -6.52 -0.69 -12.65
CA LYS A 303 -7.49 0.24 -12.02
C LYS A 303 -8.73 -0.48 -11.52
N LEU A 304 -9.25 -1.45 -12.27
CA LEU A 304 -10.42 -2.23 -11.86
C LEU A 304 -10.12 -3.12 -10.65
N VAL A 305 -8.93 -3.74 -10.63
CA VAL A 305 -8.46 -4.51 -9.46
C VAL A 305 -8.36 -3.60 -8.22
N VAL A 306 -7.79 -2.41 -8.37
CA VAL A 306 -7.68 -1.40 -7.30
C VAL A 306 -9.05 -1.01 -6.74
N ILE A 307 -10.06 -0.82 -7.60
CA ILE A 307 -11.43 -0.52 -7.17
C ILE A 307 -11.99 -1.68 -6.34
N GLY A 308 -11.80 -2.92 -6.79
CA GLY A 308 -12.22 -4.12 -6.06
C GLY A 308 -11.59 -4.22 -4.67
N MET A 309 -10.27 -4.00 -4.57
CA MET A 309 -9.56 -3.98 -3.28
C MET A 309 -10.09 -2.89 -2.34
N ARG A 310 -10.32 -1.70 -2.88
CA ARG A 310 -10.75 -0.52 -2.10
C ARG A 310 -12.18 -0.68 -1.56
N ASN A 311 -13.06 -1.30 -2.33
CA ASN A 311 -14.45 -1.52 -1.93
C ASN A 311 -14.61 -2.64 -0.89
N HIS A 312 -13.66 -3.59 -0.85
CA HIS A 312 -13.73 -4.77 0.01
C HIS A 312 -12.48 -4.97 0.88
N PRO A 313 -12.07 -3.98 1.70
CA PRO A 313 -10.79 -3.99 2.41
C PRO A 313 -10.66 -5.13 3.44
N THR A 314 -11.78 -5.57 4.01
CA THR A 314 -11.82 -6.63 5.04
C THR A 314 -12.31 -7.98 4.51
N ASN A 315 -12.49 -8.12 3.20
CA ASN A 315 -12.90 -9.37 2.57
C ASN A 315 -11.65 -10.16 2.11
N LEU A 316 -11.24 -11.14 2.90
CA LEU A 316 -10.05 -11.93 2.62
C LEU A 316 -10.05 -12.59 1.23
N PRO A 317 -11.10 -13.29 0.77
CA PRO A 317 -11.13 -13.87 -0.58
C PRO A 317 -10.89 -12.85 -1.70
N VAL A 318 -11.46 -11.64 -1.59
CA VAL A 318 -11.24 -10.57 -2.57
C VAL A 318 -9.79 -10.08 -2.51
N GLN A 319 -9.27 -9.79 -1.31
CA GLN A 319 -7.89 -9.32 -1.15
C GLN A 319 -6.87 -10.34 -1.62
N LEU A 320 -7.12 -11.62 -1.38
CA LEU A 320 -6.25 -12.71 -1.81
C LEU A 320 -6.18 -12.80 -3.33
N ALA A 321 -7.33 -12.83 -4.00
CA ALA A 321 -7.39 -12.88 -5.46
C ALA A 321 -6.81 -11.61 -6.10
N ALA A 322 -7.15 -10.44 -5.55
CA ALA A 322 -6.67 -9.16 -6.03
C ALA A 322 -5.15 -9.01 -5.91
N SER A 323 -4.55 -9.40 -4.76
CA SER A 323 -3.10 -9.34 -4.56
C SER A 323 -2.34 -10.25 -5.55
N ALA A 324 -2.89 -11.41 -5.89
CA ALA A 324 -2.34 -12.29 -6.90
C ALA A 324 -2.42 -11.67 -8.31
N CYS A 325 -3.55 -11.03 -8.66
CA CYS A 325 -3.71 -10.29 -9.91
C CYS A 325 -2.74 -9.09 -9.99
N VAL A 326 -2.58 -8.34 -8.90
CA VAL A 326 -1.62 -7.24 -8.82
C VAL A 326 -0.22 -7.71 -9.15
N PHE A 327 0.22 -8.81 -8.53
CA PHE A 327 1.54 -9.39 -8.83
C PHE A 327 1.70 -9.70 -10.31
N ASN A 328 0.75 -10.41 -10.92
CA ASN A 328 0.82 -10.75 -12.34
C ASN A 328 0.83 -9.52 -13.27
N LEU A 329 0.06 -8.47 -12.92
CA LEU A 329 -0.05 -7.24 -13.71
C LEU A 329 1.14 -6.28 -13.54
N THR A 330 1.96 -6.48 -12.51
CA THR A 330 3.10 -5.59 -12.18
C THR A 330 4.45 -6.31 -12.14
N LYS A 331 4.50 -7.61 -12.45
CA LYS A 331 5.74 -8.38 -12.46
C LYS A 331 6.70 -7.89 -13.54
N GLN A 332 8.00 -7.97 -13.26
CA GLN A 332 9.08 -7.63 -14.20
C GLN A 332 8.87 -6.25 -14.88
N ASP A 333 8.99 -6.20 -16.21
CA ASP A 333 8.90 -4.96 -17.01
C ASP A 333 7.47 -4.39 -17.09
N LEU A 334 6.44 -5.16 -16.70
CA LEU A 334 5.05 -4.67 -16.71
C LEU A 334 4.85 -3.46 -15.78
N ALA A 335 5.57 -3.42 -14.66
CA ALA A 335 5.52 -2.28 -13.73
C ALA A 335 6.03 -0.97 -14.38
N ALA A 336 6.99 -1.05 -15.30
CA ALA A 336 7.51 0.12 -16.01
C ALA A 336 6.45 0.81 -16.87
N GLY A 337 5.51 0.04 -17.45
CA GLY A 337 4.39 0.55 -18.25
C GLY A 337 3.22 1.10 -17.42
N MET A 338 3.29 1.03 -16.06
CA MET A 338 2.21 1.49 -15.20
C MET A 338 2.43 2.94 -14.72
N PRO A 339 1.36 3.77 -14.67
CA PRO A 339 1.44 5.10 -14.07
C PRO A 339 1.85 5.06 -12.60
N VAL A 340 2.79 5.92 -12.19
CA VAL A 340 3.31 6.00 -10.82
C VAL A 340 2.18 6.18 -9.79
N LYS A 341 1.19 7.02 -10.09
CA LYS A 341 0.04 7.24 -9.21
C LYS A 341 -0.77 5.96 -8.98
N LEU A 342 -0.96 5.16 -10.02
CA LEU A 342 -1.67 3.89 -9.93
C LEU A 342 -0.87 2.88 -9.08
N LEU A 343 0.45 2.82 -9.27
CA LEU A 343 1.32 1.98 -8.45
C LEU A 343 1.35 2.44 -6.99
N ALA A 344 1.24 3.75 -6.72
CA ALA A 344 1.13 4.27 -5.36
C ALA A 344 -0.20 3.83 -4.69
N ASP A 345 -1.32 3.90 -5.40
CA ASP A 345 -2.61 3.40 -4.93
C ASP A 345 -2.56 1.89 -4.64
N VAL A 346 -1.96 1.11 -5.54
CA VAL A 346 -1.75 -0.33 -5.38
C VAL A 346 -0.91 -0.63 -4.13
N THR A 347 0.23 0.03 -3.99
CA THR A 347 1.15 -0.18 -2.86
C THR A 347 0.46 0.12 -1.53
N HIS A 348 -0.28 1.22 -1.46
CA HIS A 348 -1.07 1.55 -0.27
C HIS A 348 -2.07 0.45 0.09
N LEU A 349 -2.82 -0.07 -0.90
CA LEU A 349 -3.82 -1.12 -0.67
C LEU A 349 -3.19 -2.47 -0.29
N LEU A 350 -2.02 -2.82 -0.85
CA LEU A 350 -1.28 -4.01 -0.44
C LEU A 350 -0.83 -3.91 1.03
N LEU A 351 -0.32 -2.75 1.46
CA LEU A 351 0.07 -2.52 2.85
C LEU A 351 -1.13 -2.59 3.80
N GLU A 352 -2.28 -2.02 3.40
CA GLU A 352 -3.52 -2.14 4.18
C GLU A 352 -4.01 -3.61 4.26
N ALA A 353 -3.92 -4.37 3.17
CA ALA A 353 -4.25 -5.80 3.18
C ALA A 353 -3.33 -6.60 4.13
N MET A 354 -2.02 -6.29 4.14
CA MET A 354 -1.07 -6.90 5.09
C MET A 354 -1.44 -6.61 6.54
N LYS A 355 -1.89 -5.39 6.85
CA LYS A 355 -2.35 -4.99 8.21
C LYS A 355 -3.62 -5.72 8.63
N HIS A 356 -4.59 -5.86 7.72
CA HIS A 356 -5.87 -6.53 8.01
C HIS A 356 -5.72 -8.05 8.16
N PHE A 357 -4.77 -8.66 7.46
CA PHE A 357 -4.60 -10.12 7.43
C PHE A 357 -3.17 -10.56 7.78
N PRO A 358 -2.65 -10.21 8.96
CA PRO A 358 -1.24 -10.43 9.32
C PRO A 358 -0.84 -11.92 9.32
N ASN A 359 -1.78 -12.82 9.60
CA ASN A 359 -1.54 -14.25 9.74
C ASN A 359 -1.84 -15.06 8.48
N HIS A 360 -2.30 -14.43 7.38
CA HIS A 360 -2.64 -15.15 6.17
C HIS A 360 -1.42 -15.26 5.25
N GLN A 361 -0.72 -16.39 5.30
CA GLN A 361 0.56 -16.62 4.61
C GLN A 361 0.52 -16.29 3.12
N GLN A 362 -0.46 -16.81 2.37
CA GLN A 362 -0.51 -16.63 0.92
C GLN A 362 -0.74 -15.17 0.52
N LEU A 363 -1.60 -14.45 1.25
CA LEU A 363 -1.81 -13.02 1.00
C LEU A 363 -0.54 -12.23 1.27
N GLN A 364 0.12 -12.49 2.40
CA GLN A 364 1.40 -11.85 2.75
C GLN A 364 2.46 -12.12 1.67
N LYS A 365 2.55 -13.36 1.16
CA LYS A 365 3.46 -13.70 0.05
C LYS A 365 3.15 -12.91 -1.21
N ASN A 366 1.89 -12.85 -1.63
CA ASN A 366 1.48 -12.07 -2.80
C ASN A 366 1.86 -10.58 -2.67
N CYS A 367 1.64 -10.01 -1.47
CA CYS A 367 2.01 -8.62 -1.19
C CYS A 367 3.52 -8.40 -1.25
N LEU A 368 4.32 -9.28 -0.61
CA LEU A 368 5.78 -9.20 -0.64
C LEU A 368 6.34 -9.33 -2.06
N LEU A 369 5.81 -10.28 -2.86
CA LEU A 369 6.19 -10.45 -4.26
C LEU A 369 5.93 -9.19 -5.09
N SER A 370 4.80 -8.53 -4.87
CA SER A 370 4.44 -7.29 -5.56
C SER A 370 5.30 -6.12 -5.10
N LEU A 371 5.55 -5.99 -3.78
CA LEU A 371 6.39 -4.93 -3.21
C LEU A 371 7.87 -5.06 -3.59
N CYS A 372 8.36 -6.29 -3.83
CA CYS A 372 9.74 -6.57 -4.25
C CYS A 372 9.97 -6.21 -5.74
N SER A 373 9.44 -5.10 -6.18
CA SER A 373 9.60 -4.53 -7.51
C SER A 373 10.54 -3.33 -7.44
N ASP A 374 11.60 -3.33 -8.24
CA ASP A 374 12.52 -2.19 -8.31
C ASP A 374 11.79 -0.89 -8.65
N ARG A 375 10.83 -0.93 -9.56
CA ARG A 375 9.99 0.21 -9.93
C ARG A 375 9.23 0.76 -8.72
N ILE A 376 8.61 -0.11 -7.91
CA ILE A 376 7.86 0.31 -6.71
C ILE A 376 8.82 0.85 -5.66
N LEU A 377 9.89 0.12 -5.35
CA LEU A 377 10.82 0.48 -4.29
C LEU A 377 11.64 1.74 -4.60
N GLN A 378 11.95 2.01 -5.89
CA GLN A 378 12.75 3.15 -6.29
C GLN A 378 11.92 4.41 -6.57
N ASP A 379 10.85 4.30 -7.35
CA ASP A 379 10.20 5.44 -7.99
C ASP A 379 8.82 5.80 -7.44
N VAL A 380 8.16 4.86 -6.75
CA VAL A 380 6.79 5.07 -6.27
C VAL A 380 6.78 5.72 -4.88
N PRO A 381 6.00 6.79 -4.66
CA PRO A 381 5.81 7.39 -3.34
C PRO A 381 4.84 6.55 -2.50
N PHE A 382 5.27 6.10 -1.32
CA PHE A 382 4.44 5.41 -0.33
C PHE A 382 5.05 5.57 1.07
N ASN A 383 4.34 5.15 2.10
CA ASN A 383 4.85 5.15 3.47
C ASN A 383 5.87 4.02 3.65
N ARG A 384 7.15 4.34 3.42
CA ARG A 384 8.26 3.39 3.49
C ARG A 384 8.51 2.87 4.90
N PHE A 385 8.26 3.69 5.91
CA PHE A 385 8.42 3.30 7.32
C PHE A 385 7.40 2.23 7.71
N ASP A 386 6.10 2.45 7.42
CA ASP A 386 5.07 1.47 7.65
C ASP A 386 5.32 0.17 6.88
N ALA A 387 5.76 0.27 5.62
CA ALA A 387 6.10 -0.88 4.82
C ALA A 387 7.26 -1.70 5.44
N ALA A 388 8.34 -1.04 5.86
CA ALA A 388 9.46 -1.70 6.52
C ALA A 388 9.02 -2.41 7.80
N LYS A 389 8.19 -1.76 8.62
CA LYS A 389 7.64 -2.33 9.86
C LYS A 389 6.80 -3.59 9.59
N LEU A 390 5.89 -3.54 8.61
CA LEU A 390 5.05 -4.68 8.23
C LEU A 390 5.87 -5.85 7.70
N VAL A 391 6.87 -5.58 6.86
CA VAL A 391 7.74 -6.62 6.31
C VAL A 391 8.59 -7.26 7.41
N MET A 392 9.07 -6.47 8.38
CA MET A 392 9.78 -7.01 9.56
C MET A 392 8.88 -7.87 10.43
N GLN A 393 7.65 -7.45 10.68
CA GLN A 393 6.66 -8.25 11.42
C GLN A 393 6.42 -9.59 10.72
N TRP A 394 6.29 -9.56 9.39
CA TRP A 394 6.17 -10.80 8.62
C TRP A 394 7.38 -11.70 8.80
N LEU A 395 8.59 -11.15 8.69
CA LEU A 395 9.86 -11.88 8.81
C LEU A 395 10.02 -12.55 10.19
N CYS A 396 9.50 -11.93 11.24
CA CYS A 396 9.53 -12.49 12.60
C CYS A 396 8.54 -13.65 12.81
N ASN A 397 7.45 -13.69 12.02
CA ASN A 397 6.35 -14.61 12.25
C ASN A 397 6.32 -15.79 11.26
N HIS A 398 7.18 -15.80 10.24
CA HIS A 398 7.12 -16.80 9.17
C HIS A 398 8.50 -17.37 8.81
N GLU A 399 8.57 -18.68 8.63
CA GLU A 399 9.79 -19.42 8.28
C GLU A 399 9.76 -19.90 6.81
N ASP A 400 9.75 -18.99 5.86
CA ASP A 400 9.83 -19.30 4.44
C ASP A 400 11.12 -18.71 3.84
N GLN A 401 12.08 -19.55 3.47
CA GLN A 401 13.40 -19.10 3.02
C GLN A 401 13.36 -18.25 1.74
N ASN A 402 12.47 -18.57 0.80
CA ASN A 402 12.35 -17.79 -0.43
C ASN A 402 11.77 -16.40 -0.15
N MET A 403 10.75 -16.35 0.69
CA MET A 403 10.14 -15.08 1.10
C MET A 403 11.06 -14.30 2.05
N GLN A 404 11.86 -14.97 2.88
CA GLN A 404 12.88 -14.35 3.71
C GLN A 404 13.87 -13.52 2.88
N ARG A 405 14.35 -14.07 1.75
CA ARG A 405 15.21 -13.32 0.82
C ARG A 405 14.55 -12.05 0.30
N MET A 406 13.28 -12.12 -0.09
CA MET A 406 12.52 -10.94 -0.56
C MET A 406 12.30 -9.93 0.55
N ALA A 407 11.93 -10.38 1.74
CA ALA A 407 11.72 -9.52 2.89
C ALA A 407 12.98 -8.73 3.26
N VAL A 408 14.14 -9.39 3.37
CA VAL A 408 15.39 -8.70 3.70
C VAL A 408 15.85 -7.78 2.58
N ALA A 409 15.59 -8.10 1.31
CA ALA A 409 15.86 -7.22 0.18
C ALA A 409 15.02 -5.94 0.26
N ILE A 410 13.72 -6.07 0.50
CA ILE A 410 12.81 -4.92 0.68
C ILE A 410 13.29 -4.05 1.85
N ILE A 411 13.57 -4.65 3.01
CA ILE A 411 14.02 -3.93 4.21
C ILE A 411 15.33 -3.20 3.95
N SER A 412 16.30 -3.84 3.30
CA SER A 412 17.60 -3.23 2.98
C SER A 412 17.42 -1.97 2.12
N ILE A 413 16.58 -2.04 1.08
CA ILE A 413 16.32 -0.90 0.18
C ILE A 413 15.54 0.20 0.91
N LEU A 414 14.50 -0.16 1.67
CA LEU A 414 13.70 0.81 2.42
C LEU A 414 14.52 1.50 3.51
N ALA A 415 15.32 0.75 4.28
CA ALA A 415 16.19 1.32 5.31
C ALA A 415 17.18 2.35 4.74
N ALA A 416 17.72 2.11 3.54
CA ALA A 416 18.59 3.08 2.86
C ALA A 416 17.87 4.39 2.47
N LYS A 417 16.54 4.36 2.32
CA LYS A 417 15.72 5.51 1.88
C LYS A 417 14.95 6.22 3.01
N LEU A 418 14.92 5.62 4.20
CA LEU A 418 14.30 6.23 5.37
C LEU A 418 15.20 7.33 5.95
N SER A 419 14.61 8.29 6.67
CA SER A 419 15.39 9.27 7.43
C SER A 419 16.13 8.60 8.61
N THR A 420 17.16 9.26 9.13
CA THR A 420 17.91 8.80 10.31
C THR A 420 16.98 8.54 11.51
N GLU A 421 16.01 9.40 11.75
CA GLU A 421 15.03 9.25 12.82
C GLU A 421 14.17 8.00 12.62
N GLN A 422 13.70 7.76 11.39
CA GLN A 422 12.88 6.59 11.06
C GLN A 422 13.66 5.29 11.15
N THR A 423 14.92 5.25 10.67
CA THR A 423 15.77 4.06 10.82
C THR A 423 16.12 3.79 12.26
N ALA A 424 16.42 4.83 13.05
CA ALA A 424 16.66 4.72 14.48
C ALA A 424 15.43 4.20 15.23
N GLN A 425 14.23 4.71 14.89
CA GLN A 425 12.98 4.23 15.47
C GLN A 425 12.69 2.76 15.12
N LEU A 426 12.93 2.37 13.88
CA LEU A 426 12.75 0.97 13.42
C LEU A 426 13.76 0.04 14.12
N GLY A 427 15.02 0.41 14.19
CA GLY A 427 16.09 -0.37 14.82
C GLY A 427 16.03 -0.39 16.35
N ALA A 428 15.32 0.55 16.98
CA ALA A 428 15.11 0.57 18.42
C ALA A 428 14.21 -0.59 18.91
N GLU A 429 13.45 -1.20 18.00
CA GLU A 429 12.67 -2.39 18.32
C GLU A 429 13.60 -3.63 18.35
N LEU A 430 13.87 -4.14 19.54
CA LEU A 430 14.84 -5.23 19.80
C LEU A 430 14.59 -6.48 18.96
N PHE A 431 13.34 -6.80 18.67
CA PHE A 431 13.00 -7.98 17.88
C PHE A 431 13.55 -7.89 16.43
N ILE A 432 13.66 -6.70 15.86
CA ILE A 432 14.16 -6.47 14.50
C ILE A 432 15.64 -6.83 14.41
N VAL A 433 16.46 -6.29 15.32
CA VAL A 433 17.90 -6.58 15.36
C VAL A 433 18.13 -8.06 15.62
N ARG A 434 17.42 -8.63 16.59
CA ARG A 434 17.54 -10.05 16.95
C ARG A 434 17.21 -10.96 15.74
N GLN A 435 16.15 -10.68 15.04
CA GLN A 435 15.73 -11.47 13.88
C GLN A 435 16.75 -11.41 12.73
N LEU A 436 17.25 -10.21 12.43
CA LEU A 436 18.29 -10.06 11.39
C LEU A 436 19.59 -10.76 11.79
N LEU A 437 20.03 -10.66 13.05
CA LEU A 437 21.19 -11.39 13.54
C LEU A 437 20.98 -12.91 13.51
N GLN A 438 19.77 -13.39 13.74
CA GLN A 438 19.45 -14.81 13.64
C GLN A 438 19.63 -15.33 12.21
N ILE A 439 19.25 -14.56 11.21
CA ILE A 439 19.46 -14.90 9.79
C ILE A 439 20.97 -14.97 9.49
N VAL A 440 21.73 -13.97 9.95
CA VAL A 440 23.21 -13.98 9.77
C VAL A 440 23.82 -15.22 10.43
N ARG A 441 23.40 -15.54 11.67
CA ARG A 441 23.88 -16.72 12.41
C ARG A 441 23.60 -18.02 11.66
N GLN A 442 22.40 -18.17 11.13
CA GLN A 442 22.00 -19.34 10.34
C GLN A 442 22.86 -19.49 9.08
N LYS A 443 23.00 -18.40 8.30
CA LYS A 443 23.79 -18.43 7.05
C LYS A 443 25.28 -18.69 7.31
N THR A 444 25.83 -18.13 8.38
CA THR A 444 27.23 -18.36 8.78
C THR A 444 27.45 -19.81 9.22
N SER A 445 26.54 -20.39 10.01
CA SER A 445 26.65 -21.80 10.43
C SER A 445 26.53 -22.79 9.28
N GLN A 446 25.82 -22.41 8.22
CA GLN A 446 25.70 -23.20 6.98
C GLN A 446 26.84 -22.95 5.98
N ASN A 447 27.80 -22.08 6.31
CA ASN A 447 28.86 -21.63 5.42
C ASN A 447 28.33 -21.15 4.05
N MET A 448 27.22 -20.40 4.06
CA MET A 448 26.48 -20.00 2.86
C MET A 448 26.59 -18.50 2.61
N VAL A 449 27.18 -18.12 1.48
CA VAL A 449 27.18 -16.75 0.97
C VAL A 449 26.14 -16.62 -0.14
N ASP A 450 25.00 -16.01 0.19
CA ASP A 450 23.91 -15.77 -0.74
C ASP A 450 23.40 -14.33 -0.68
N THR A 451 22.46 -14.01 -1.53
CA THR A 451 21.82 -12.67 -1.54
C THR A 451 21.06 -12.36 -0.25
N THR A 452 20.54 -13.38 0.45
CA THR A 452 19.87 -13.20 1.74
C THR A 452 20.85 -12.68 2.79
N LEU A 453 22.02 -13.29 2.91
CA LEU A 453 23.07 -12.82 3.81
C LEU A 453 23.50 -11.38 3.47
N LYS A 454 23.75 -11.10 2.19
CA LYS A 454 24.19 -9.77 1.72
C LYS A 454 23.16 -8.68 2.03
N PHE A 455 21.88 -8.92 1.78
CA PHE A 455 20.81 -7.96 2.11
C PHE A 455 20.58 -7.81 3.61
N THR A 456 20.70 -8.90 4.37
CA THR A 456 20.56 -8.84 5.84
C THR A 456 21.66 -8.00 6.47
N LEU A 457 22.91 -8.19 6.04
CA LEU A 457 24.03 -7.35 6.48
C LEU A 457 23.85 -5.88 6.08
N SER A 458 23.38 -5.61 4.86
CA SER A 458 23.08 -4.25 4.40
C SER A 458 21.95 -3.60 5.21
N ALA A 459 20.91 -4.35 5.54
CA ALA A 459 19.81 -3.87 6.39
C ALA A 459 20.31 -3.48 7.79
N LEU A 460 21.07 -4.35 8.43
CA LEU A 460 21.69 -4.08 9.74
C LEU A 460 22.62 -2.86 9.69
N TRP A 461 23.43 -2.74 8.64
CA TRP A 461 24.29 -1.59 8.44
C TRP A 461 23.49 -0.29 8.37
N ASN A 462 22.44 -0.23 7.54
CA ASN A 462 21.58 0.96 7.42
C ASN A 462 20.80 1.28 8.71
N LEU A 463 20.41 0.27 9.49
CA LEU A 463 19.67 0.48 10.75
C LEU A 463 20.56 0.95 11.89
N THR A 464 21.86 0.64 11.87
CA THR A 464 22.82 1.08 12.89
C THR A 464 23.40 2.47 12.62
N ASP A 465 23.25 2.99 11.39
CA ASP A 465 23.76 4.30 10.98
C ASP A 465 23.13 5.43 11.78
N GLU A 466 23.94 6.20 12.50
CA GLU A 466 23.53 7.28 13.43
C GLU A 466 22.48 6.85 14.48
N SER A 467 22.43 5.58 14.87
CA SER A 467 21.49 5.05 15.85
C SER A 467 22.18 4.34 17.01
N PRO A 468 22.57 5.05 18.08
CA PRO A 468 23.22 4.47 19.27
C PRO A 468 22.40 3.35 19.92
N THR A 469 21.06 3.47 19.92
CA THR A 469 20.16 2.45 20.49
C THR A 469 20.21 1.16 19.69
N THR A 470 20.18 1.22 18.37
CA THR A 470 20.31 0.04 17.51
C THR A 470 21.69 -0.60 17.66
N CYS A 471 22.76 0.22 17.74
CA CYS A 471 24.11 -0.25 17.99
C CYS A 471 24.22 -0.99 19.32
N ARG A 472 23.57 -0.50 20.37
CA ARG A 472 23.51 -1.17 21.69
C ARG A 472 22.78 -2.51 21.58
N HIS A 473 21.63 -2.56 20.93
CA HIS A 473 20.89 -3.81 20.70
C HIS A 473 21.71 -4.84 19.91
N PHE A 474 22.52 -4.39 18.97
CA PHE A 474 23.45 -5.26 18.26
C PHE A 474 24.46 -5.91 19.20
N ILE A 475 25.11 -5.14 20.08
CA ILE A 475 26.06 -5.64 21.06
C ILE A 475 25.38 -6.58 22.08
N GLU A 476 24.26 -6.17 22.65
CA GLU A 476 23.50 -6.97 23.63
C GLU A 476 23.02 -8.32 23.11
N ASN A 477 22.86 -8.46 21.78
CA ASN A 477 22.48 -9.71 21.13
C ASN A 477 23.68 -10.48 20.54
N GLN A 478 24.89 -10.26 21.08
CA GLN A 478 26.11 -10.97 20.67
C GLN A 478 26.45 -10.74 19.18
N GLY A 479 26.16 -9.54 18.70
CA GLY A 479 26.42 -9.15 17.29
C GLY A 479 27.93 -9.09 16.98
N LEU A 480 28.74 -8.62 17.93
CA LEU A 480 30.18 -8.52 17.75
C LEU A 480 30.83 -9.88 17.54
N GLU A 481 30.55 -10.83 18.42
CA GLU A 481 31.07 -12.19 18.36
C GLU A 481 30.62 -12.90 17.08
N LEU A 482 29.36 -12.68 16.69
CA LEU A 482 28.82 -13.22 15.45
C LEU A 482 29.56 -12.63 14.23
N PHE A 483 29.78 -11.31 14.20
CA PHE A 483 30.43 -10.64 13.08
C PHE A 483 31.93 -10.99 12.98
N MET A 484 32.60 -11.17 14.10
CA MET A 484 33.95 -11.74 14.12
C MET A 484 33.95 -13.13 13.45
N LYS A 485 33.02 -13.99 13.81
CA LYS A 485 32.88 -15.31 13.21
C LYS A 485 32.56 -15.25 11.71
N VAL A 486 31.75 -14.27 11.27
CA VAL A 486 31.46 -14.04 9.83
C VAL A 486 32.78 -13.73 9.07
N LEU A 487 33.60 -12.83 9.61
CA LEU A 487 34.92 -12.48 9.02
C LEU A 487 35.86 -13.68 8.94
N GLU A 488 35.87 -14.53 9.95
CA GLU A 488 36.68 -15.77 10.00
C GLU A 488 36.15 -16.82 9.02
N THR A 489 34.84 -16.94 8.87
CA THR A 489 34.20 -17.93 8.00
C THR A 489 34.33 -17.56 6.52
N PHE A 490 34.33 -16.27 6.20
CA PHE A 490 34.36 -15.78 4.81
C PHE A 490 35.55 -14.85 4.52
N PRO A 491 36.80 -15.32 4.69
CA PRO A 491 37.98 -14.47 4.61
C PRO A 491 38.34 -13.95 3.21
N SER A 492 37.75 -14.55 2.16
CA SER A 492 37.98 -14.15 0.75
C SER A 492 36.78 -13.36 0.15
N GLU A 493 35.71 -13.16 0.91
CA GLU A 493 34.47 -12.51 0.44
C GLU A 493 34.49 -11.01 0.75
N SER A 494 35.14 -10.20 -0.10
CA SER A 494 35.30 -8.76 0.10
C SER A 494 33.96 -8.03 0.29
N SER A 495 32.91 -8.44 -0.43
CA SER A 495 31.57 -7.84 -0.30
C SER A 495 30.90 -8.11 1.06
N ILE A 496 31.22 -9.22 1.71
CA ILE A 496 30.77 -9.54 3.07
C ILE A 496 31.61 -8.74 4.07
N GLN A 497 32.92 -8.75 3.91
CA GLN A 497 33.83 -7.98 4.77
C GLN A 497 33.49 -6.50 4.80
N GLN A 498 33.19 -5.88 3.63
CA GLN A 498 32.78 -4.48 3.53
C GLN A 498 31.53 -4.20 4.38
N LYS A 499 30.50 -5.02 4.25
CA LYS A 499 29.23 -4.82 4.98
C LYS A 499 29.39 -5.02 6.49
N VAL A 500 30.15 -6.02 6.89
CA VAL A 500 30.47 -6.29 8.30
C VAL A 500 31.25 -5.13 8.89
N LEU A 501 32.33 -4.68 8.22
CA LEU A 501 33.15 -3.58 8.68
C LEU A 501 32.41 -2.24 8.65
N GLY A 502 31.54 -2.02 7.65
CA GLY A 502 30.71 -0.82 7.60
C GLY A 502 29.78 -0.71 8.81
N LEU A 503 29.14 -1.81 9.22
CA LEU A 503 28.35 -1.85 10.44
C LEU A 503 29.23 -1.65 11.69
N LEU A 504 30.36 -2.34 11.79
CA LEU A 504 31.26 -2.21 12.94
C LEU A 504 31.85 -0.79 13.05
N ASN A 505 32.01 -0.09 11.92
CA ASN A 505 32.35 1.33 11.93
C ASN A 505 31.24 2.18 12.61
N ASN A 506 29.97 1.91 12.32
CA ASN A 506 28.85 2.59 13.00
C ASN A 506 28.85 2.28 14.52
N ILE A 507 29.21 1.06 14.93
CA ILE A 507 29.39 0.73 16.35
C ILE A 507 30.52 1.54 16.97
N ALA A 508 31.66 1.66 16.25
CA ALA A 508 32.83 2.42 16.72
C ALA A 508 32.58 3.94 16.82
N GLU A 509 31.61 4.48 16.12
CA GLU A 509 31.15 5.87 16.26
C GLU A 509 30.48 6.12 17.62
N VAL A 510 29.89 5.09 18.24
CA VAL A 510 29.19 5.18 19.54
C VAL A 510 30.17 5.07 20.69
N LYS A 511 30.50 6.19 21.31
CA LYS A 511 31.54 6.28 22.37
C LYS A 511 31.31 5.35 23.56
N GLU A 512 30.07 5.14 23.92
CA GLU A 512 29.65 4.30 25.05
C GLU A 512 29.90 2.81 24.80
N LEU A 513 30.11 2.41 23.53
CA LEU A 513 30.35 1.02 23.13
C LEU A 513 31.84 0.72 22.88
N HIS A 514 32.74 1.69 23.04
CA HIS A 514 34.17 1.48 22.80
C HIS A 514 34.76 0.38 23.69
N SER A 515 34.34 0.26 24.95
CA SER A 515 34.78 -0.77 25.85
C SER A 515 34.53 -2.19 25.32
N GLU A 516 33.42 -2.38 24.62
CA GLU A 516 33.06 -3.67 24.02
C GLU A 516 33.96 -4.04 22.84
N LEU A 517 34.52 -3.04 22.14
CA LEU A 517 35.44 -3.22 21.00
C LEU A 517 36.90 -3.31 21.41
N MET A 518 37.27 -3.00 22.67
CA MET A 518 38.63 -3.05 23.19
C MET A 518 39.06 -4.46 23.55
N CYS A 519 38.91 -5.39 22.61
CA CYS A 519 39.36 -6.78 22.71
C CYS A 519 40.55 -7.00 21.76
N LYS A 520 41.59 -7.68 22.23
CA LYS A 520 42.81 -7.92 21.44
C LYS A 520 42.50 -8.66 20.14
N ASP A 521 41.72 -9.72 20.20
CA ASP A 521 41.38 -10.52 19.01
C ASP A 521 40.65 -9.71 17.95
N PHE A 522 39.74 -8.81 18.38
CA PHE A 522 39.06 -7.88 17.49
C PHE A 522 40.05 -6.91 16.82
N ILE A 523 40.90 -6.25 17.63
CA ILE A 523 41.88 -5.30 17.10
C ILE A 523 42.87 -5.99 16.14
N ASP A 524 43.35 -7.18 16.47
CA ASP A 524 44.26 -7.95 15.60
C ASP A 524 43.59 -8.31 14.25
N GLN A 525 42.30 -8.63 14.27
CA GLN A 525 41.54 -8.93 13.04
C GLN A 525 41.30 -7.68 12.20
N ILE A 526 40.92 -6.57 12.80
CA ILE A 526 40.72 -5.28 12.10
C ILE A 526 42.05 -4.77 11.54
N SER A 527 43.14 -4.90 12.28
CA SER A 527 44.50 -4.54 11.81
C SER A 527 44.92 -5.31 10.57
N LYS A 528 44.60 -6.61 10.47
CA LYS A 528 44.83 -7.39 9.24
C LYS A 528 44.03 -6.87 8.06
N LEU A 529 42.77 -6.53 8.28
CA LEU A 529 41.88 -6.02 7.23
C LEU A 529 42.23 -4.58 6.81
N LEU A 530 42.92 -3.82 7.64
CA LEU A 530 43.46 -2.51 7.28
C LEU A 530 44.40 -2.59 6.08
N HIS A 531 45.11 -3.71 5.92
CA HIS A 531 46.06 -3.97 4.80
C HIS A 531 45.40 -4.74 3.65
N SER A 532 44.07 -4.79 3.57
CA SER A 532 43.35 -5.40 2.45
C SER A 532 43.68 -4.71 1.13
N VAL A 533 43.82 -5.51 0.06
CA VAL A 533 43.95 -4.98 -1.32
C VAL A 533 42.69 -4.28 -1.81
N GLU A 534 41.53 -4.63 -1.24
CA GLU A 534 40.26 -3.99 -1.53
C GLU A 534 40.14 -2.72 -0.70
N VAL A 535 40.13 -1.57 -1.37
CA VAL A 535 40.08 -0.25 -0.71
C VAL A 535 38.88 -0.11 0.20
N GLU A 536 37.73 -0.63 -0.20
CA GLU A 536 36.50 -0.58 0.57
C GLU A 536 36.61 -1.30 1.92
N VAL A 537 37.28 -2.44 1.94
CA VAL A 537 37.54 -3.20 3.17
C VAL A 537 38.54 -2.46 4.06
N SER A 538 39.66 -2.04 3.48
CA SER A 538 40.71 -1.26 4.18
C SER A 538 40.14 0.05 4.74
N TYR A 539 39.26 0.74 4.01
CA TYR A 539 38.62 1.99 4.39
C TYR A 539 37.80 1.86 5.67
N PHE A 540 36.90 0.86 5.77
CA PHE A 540 36.10 0.66 6.98
C PHE A 540 36.93 0.15 8.16
N ALA A 541 37.92 -0.69 7.93
CA ALA A 541 38.87 -1.09 8.96
C ALA A 541 39.63 0.13 9.52
N ALA A 542 40.07 1.03 8.65
CA ALA A 542 40.68 2.30 9.03
C ALA A 542 39.74 3.19 9.85
N GLY A 543 38.47 3.26 9.46
CA GLY A 543 37.46 4.02 10.20
C GLY A 543 37.24 3.51 11.63
N ILE A 544 37.13 2.21 11.80
CA ILE A 544 37.03 1.57 13.13
C ILE A 544 38.22 1.96 13.99
N ILE A 545 39.46 1.80 13.46
CA ILE A 545 40.70 2.16 14.16
C ILE A 545 40.69 3.65 14.50
N ALA A 546 40.36 4.52 13.52
CA ALA A 546 40.30 5.97 13.71
C ALA A 546 39.37 6.37 14.86
N HIS A 547 38.17 5.83 14.92
CA HIS A 547 37.21 6.10 15.99
C HIS A 547 37.74 5.63 17.36
N LEU A 548 38.30 4.42 17.45
CA LEU A 548 38.82 3.86 18.70
C LEU A 548 39.99 4.62 19.27
N VAL A 549 40.97 5.02 18.41
CA VAL A 549 42.19 5.74 18.87
C VAL A 549 41.99 7.24 19.05
N SER A 550 40.86 7.80 18.54
CA SER A 550 40.57 9.25 18.58
C SER A 550 40.42 9.83 19.98
N ARG A 551 40.03 9.03 20.98
CA ARG A 551 39.73 9.47 22.35
C ARG A 551 40.96 9.65 23.25
N GLY A 552 42.15 9.40 22.74
CA GLY A 552 43.37 9.54 23.49
C GLY A 552 43.77 8.30 24.30
N GLU A 553 44.90 8.39 25.01
CA GLU A 553 45.48 7.27 25.73
C GLU A 553 44.69 6.82 26.94
N GLU A 554 43.98 7.75 27.60
CA GLU A 554 43.19 7.46 28.80
C GLU A 554 42.04 6.49 28.57
N SER A 555 41.50 6.45 27.36
CA SER A 555 40.41 5.54 26.99
C SER A 555 40.91 4.25 26.31
N TRP A 556 42.16 4.12 26.08
CA TRP A 556 42.78 2.94 25.47
C TRP A 556 43.18 1.93 26.54
N THR A 557 42.48 0.80 26.62
CA THR A 557 42.68 -0.21 27.67
C THR A 557 43.71 -1.29 27.33
N LEU A 558 44.17 -1.33 26.05
CA LEU A 558 45.24 -2.23 25.58
C LEU A 558 46.61 -1.59 25.69
N SER A 559 47.71 -2.25 25.23
CA SER A 559 49.05 -1.70 25.32
C SER A 559 49.23 -0.41 24.53
N SER A 560 49.96 0.56 25.07
CA SER A 560 50.28 1.82 24.39
C SER A 560 51.08 1.62 23.12
N SER A 561 51.97 0.63 23.09
CA SER A 561 52.76 0.28 21.89
C SER A 561 51.90 -0.21 20.74
N LEU A 562 50.80 -0.94 21.03
CA LEU A 562 49.84 -1.36 20.01
C LEU A 562 49.11 -0.16 19.42
N ARG A 563 48.72 0.81 20.27
CA ARG A 563 48.07 2.04 19.81
C ARG A 563 48.98 2.87 18.90
N GLU A 564 50.23 3.03 19.24
CA GLU A 564 51.22 3.75 18.41
C GLU A 564 51.43 3.03 17.06
N THR A 565 51.62 1.72 17.06
CA THR A 565 51.71 0.92 15.83
C THR A 565 50.48 1.06 14.94
N LEU A 566 49.27 1.03 15.52
CA LEU A 566 48.02 1.21 14.76
C LEU A 566 47.91 2.61 14.15
N LEU A 567 48.35 3.67 14.85
CA LEU A 567 48.36 5.04 14.31
C LEU A 567 49.31 5.18 13.12
N GLU A 568 50.51 4.58 13.17
CA GLU A 568 51.46 4.55 12.06
C GLU A 568 50.92 3.74 10.86
N GLN A 569 50.34 2.57 11.12
CA GLN A 569 49.72 1.72 10.10
C GLN A 569 48.53 2.43 9.46
N LEU A 570 47.69 3.08 10.24
CA LEU A 570 46.54 3.84 9.76
C LEU A 570 46.96 4.92 8.76
N HIS A 571 47.93 5.76 9.14
CA HIS A 571 48.44 6.82 8.29
C HIS A 571 49.05 6.26 6.98
N SER A 572 49.87 5.24 7.08
CA SER A 572 50.52 4.61 5.95
C SER A 572 49.53 3.92 5.00
N ALA A 573 48.51 3.23 5.53
CA ALA A 573 47.49 2.56 4.74
C ALA A 573 46.68 3.55 3.91
N ILE A 574 46.23 4.67 4.51
CA ILE A 574 45.42 5.68 3.83
C ILE A 574 46.22 6.29 2.65
N LEU A 575 47.47 6.58 2.82
CA LEU A 575 48.32 7.14 1.76
C LEU A 575 48.57 6.16 0.60
N SER A 576 48.45 4.86 0.85
CA SER A 576 48.61 3.83 -0.18
C SER A 576 47.37 3.59 -1.05
N TRP A 577 46.17 4.09 -0.65
CA TRP A 577 44.95 3.80 -1.35
C TRP A 577 44.91 4.42 -2.77
N PRO A 578 44.54 3.64 -3.80
CA PRO A 578 44.23 4.20 -5.10
C PRO A 578 42.94 5.03 -5.03
N THR A 579 42.79 5.97 -5.95
CA THR A 579 41.53 6.76 -6.05
C THR A 579 40.43 5.86 -6.59
N PRO A 580 39.35 5.60 -5.83
CA PRO A 580 38.23 4.77 -6.31
C PRO A 580 37.55 5.36 -7.53
N GLU A 581 37.10 4.53 -8.45
CA GLU A 581 36.39 4.99 -9.66
C GLU A 581 34.96 5.47 -9.37
N CYS A 582 34.26 4.79 -8.45
CA CYS A 582 32.89 5.06 -8.07
C CYS A 582 32.76 5.53 -6.62
N GLU A 583 31.59 6.05 -6.25
CA GLU A 583 31.21 6.32 -4.87
C GLU A 583 31.13 5.00 -4.09
N MET A 584 32.01 4.80 -3.10
CA MET A 584 32.10 3.55 -2.32
C MET A 584 31.05 3.51 -1.18
N VAL A 585 30.63 4.66 -0.67
CA VAL A 585 29.79 4.77 0.52
C VAL A 585 28.85 5.96 0.40
N ALA A 586 27.63 5.80 0.87
CA ALA A 586 26.64 6.86 0.94
C ALA A 586 26.42 7.29 2.38
N TYR A 587 26.83 8.51 2.71
CA TYR A 587 26.62 9.09 4.04
C TYR A 587 25.28 9.82 4.13
N ARG A 588 24.68 9.82 5.34
CA ARG A 588 23.51 10.61 5.70
C ARG A 588 23.87 11.95 6.31
N SER A 589 25.04 12.00 6.97
CA SER A 589 25.57 13.19 7.64
C SER A 589 27.08 13.10 7.75
N PHE A 590 27.76 14.25 7.90
CA PHE A 590 29.18 14.33 8.26
C PHE A 590 29.42 14.50 9.76
N ASN A 591 28.40 14.59 10.58
CA ASN A 591 28.52 14.79 12.02
C ASN A 591 29.44 13.76 12.71
N PRO A 592 29.45 12.45 12.36
CA PRO A 592 30.36 11.49 12.95
C PRO A 592 31.85 11.80 12.71
N PHE A 593 32.19 12.47 11.62
CA PHE A 593 33.57 12.82 11.27
C PHE A 593 34.08 14.06 12.00
N PHE A 594 33.24 14.97 12.41
CA PHE A 594 33.64 16.26 12.96
C PHE A 594 34.49 16.17 14.23
N PRO A 595 34.26 15.25 15.18
CA PRO A 595 35.16 15.03 16.29
C PRO A 595 36.57 14.61 15.86
N LEU A 596 36.68 13.83 14.80
CA LEU A 596 37.95 13.32 14.27
C LEU A 596 38.79 14.43 13.66
N LEU A 597 38.15 15.42 13.04
CA LEU A 597 38.84 16.59 12.48
C LEU A 597 39.60 17.43 13.53
N ALA A 598 39.20 17.34 14.80
CA ALA A 598 39.85 18.03 15.91
C ALA A 598 41.06 17.29 16.51
N CYS A 599 41.40 16.10 16.01
CA CYS A 599 42.46 15.22 16.55
C CYS A 599 43.85 15.60 16.01
N PHE A 600 44.35 16.80 16.29
CA PHE A 600 45.61 17.32 15.78
C PHE A 600 46.85 16.54 16.26
N ARG A 601 46.76 15.78 17.37
CA ARG A 601 47.85 14.93 17.88
C ARG A 601 47.95 13.55 17.22
N THR A 602 46.94 13.20 16.44
CA THR A 602 46.86 11.88 15.76
C THR A 602 46.51 12.09 14.28
N PRO A 603 47.49 12.48 13.45
CA PRO A 603 47.23 12.86 12.05
C PRO A 603 46.54 11.77 11.23
N GLY A 604 46.83 10.48 11.48
CA GLY A 604 46.15 9.38 10.80
C GLY A 604 44.62 9.38 10.99
N VAL A 605 44.12 9.82 12.16
CA VAL A 605 42.68 9.96 12.44
C VAL A 605 42.06 11.08 11.61
N GLN A 606 42.70 12.26 11.59
CA GLN A 606 42.27 13.35 10.73
C GLN A 606 42.30 13.00 9.25
N LEU A 607 43.39 12.27 8.85
CA LEU A 607 43.60 11.87 7.46
C LEU A 607 42.47 10.97 6.96
N TRP A 608 42.01 10.01 7.76
CA TRP A 608 40.86 9.20 7.40
C TRP A 608 39.60 10.03 7.19
N ALA A 609 39.30 10.95 8.11
CA ALA A 609 38.12 11.80 8.05
C ALA A 609 38.12 12.72 6.81
N VAL A 610 39.23 13.39 6.52
CA VAL A 610 39.32 14.29 5.35
C VAL A 610 39.36 13.48 4.04
N TRP A 611 39.95 12.29 4.04
CA TRP A 611 39.94 11.40 2.87
C TRP A 611 38.51 10.97 2.54
N ALA A 612 37.73 10.55 3.56
CA ALA A 612 36.33 10.16 3.41
C ALA A 612 35.48 11.30 2.82
N MET A 613 35.62 12.51 3.38
CA MET A 613 34.92 13.69 2.88
C MET A 613 35.30 14.03 1.44
N GLN A 614 36.62 14.02 1.13
CA GLN A 614 37.12 14.29 -0.22
C GLN A 614 36.60 13.29 -1.23
N HIS A 615 36.57 11.99 -0.88
CA HIS A 615 36.07 10.95 -1.73
C HIS A 615 34.62 11.25 -2.19
N VAL A 616 33.70 11.41 -1.25
CA VAL A 616 32.28 11.60 -1.60
C VAL A 616 31.99 12.98 -2.22
N CYS A 617 32.66 14.05 -1.74
CA CYS A 617 32.52 15.38 -2.33
C CYS A 617 33.06 15.45 -3.77
N SER A 618 34.05 14.64 -4.13
CA SER A 618 34.55 14.56 -5.50
C SER A 618 33.66 13.75 -6.42
N LYS A 619 33.00 12.68 -5.90
CA LYS A 619 32.14 11.79 -6.69
C LYS A 619 30.74 12.32 -6.87
N ASN A 620 30.15 12.93 -5.84
CA ASN A 620 28.80 13.49 -5.87
C ASN A 620 28.75 14.89 -5.20
N PRO A 621 29.34 15.91 -5.84
CA PRO A 621 29.47 17.24 -5.26
C PRO A 621 28.13 17.91 -4.96
N VAL A 622 27.08 17.65 -5.76
CA VAL A 622 25.77 18.26 -5.55
C VAL A 622 25.18 17.85 -4.21
N ARG A 623 25.30 16.59 -3.86
CA ARG A 623 24.79 16.05 -2.59
C ARG A 623 25.71 16.44 -1.40
N TYR A 624 26.97 16.09 -1.52
CA TYR A 624 27.85 16.12 -0.34
C TYR A 624 28.49 17.47 -0.06
N CYS A 625 28.75 18.30 -1.09
CA CYS A 625 29.19 19.67 -0.81
C CYS A 625 28.10 20.48 -0.14
N SER A 626 26.85 20.35 -0.57
CA SER A 626 25.70 21.01 0.09
C SER A 626 25.57 20.53 1.54
N MET A 627 25.58 19.23 1.78
CA MET A 627 25.50 18.62 3.12
C MET A 627 26.63 19.14 4.04
N LEU A 628 27.87 19.15 3.55
CA LEU A 628 29.03 19.58 4.34
C LEU A 628 28.97 21.06 4.72
N ILE A 629 28.44 21.91 3.84
CA ILE A 629 28.22 23.33 4.11
C ILE A 629 27.10 23.52 5.15
N GLU A 630 25.96 22.86 4.94
CA GLU A 630 24.79 22.95 5.82
C GLU A 630 25.08 22.49 7.25
N GLU A 631 25.89 21.45 7.41
CA GLU A 631 26.30 20.91 8.72
C GLU A 631 27.47 21.67 9.38
N GLY A 632 27.96 22.74 8.77
CA GLY A 632 29.03 23.58 9.32
C GLY A 632 30.44 23.01 9.18
N GLY A 633 30.64 22.10 8.24
CA GLY A 633 31.96 21.48 7.95
C GLY A 633 32.98 22.49 7.44
N LEU A 634 32.53 23.55 6.72
CA LEU A 634 33.40 24.59 6.17
C LEU A 634 34.28 25.25 7.24
N VAL A 635 33.67 25.62 8.38
CA VAL A 635 34.40 26.28 9.51
C VAL A 635 35.46 25.32 10.08
N ARG A 636 35.18 24.04 10.17
CA ARG A 636 36.09 23.03 10.71
C ARG A 636 37.28 22.77 9.77
N LEU A 637 37.03 22.73 8.45
CA LEU A 637 38.08 22.58 7.45
C LEU A 637 39.00 23.81 7.39
N HIS A 638 38.46 25.06 7.52
CA HIS A 638 39.28 26.26 7.65
C HIS A 638 40.13 26.22 8.89
N ARG A 639 39.62 25.71 10.02
CA ARG A 639 40.42 25.55 11.24
C ARG A 639 41.61 24.61 11.04
N ILE A 640 41.50 23.54 10.26
CA ILE A 640 42.61 22.66 9.91
C ILE A 640 43.57 23.40 9.01
N ARG A 641 43.11 24.10 7.96
CA ARG A 641 43.94 24.86 7.05
C ARG A 641 44.82 25.89 7.75
N ASP A 642 44.25 26.59 8.73
CA ASP A 642 44.88 27.69 9.40
C ASP A 642 45.67 27.27 10.67
N HIS A 643 45.72 25.94 10.96
CA HIS A 643 46.42 25.41 12.13
C HIS A 643 47.91 25.25 11.86
N MET A 644 48.77 25.86 12.70
CA MET A 644 50.22 25.89 12.50
C MET A 644 50.93 24.51 12.50
N CYS A 645 50.33 23.52 13.16
CA CYS A 645 50.85 22.16 13.28
C CYS A 645 50.02 21.14 12.49
N ALA A 646 49.30 21.57 11.44
CA ALA A 646 48.55 20.65 10.60
C ALA A 646 49.55 19.71 9.83
N ASP A 647 49.19 18.43 9.82
CA ASP A 647 49.95 17.43 9.04
C ASP A 647 49.89 17.78 7.55
N PRO A 648 51.01 17.67 6.80
CA PRO A 648 51.04 18.03 5.38
C PRO A 648 50.03 17.27 4.48
N ASP A 649 49.82 16.01 4.74
CA ASP A 649 48.89 15.20 3.94
C ASP A 649 47.43 15.51 4.27
N VAL A 650 47.11 15.74 5.55
CA VAL A 650 45.81 16.23 5.99
C VAL A 650 45.51 17.60 5.38
N LEU A 651 46.48 18.51 5.39
CA LEU A 651 46.35 19.85 4.83
C LEU A 651 46.10 19.81 3.32
N ARG A 652 46.84 18.99 2.58
CA ARG A 652 46.70 18.82 1.13
C ARG A 652 45.28 18.40 0.75
N ILE A 653 44.71 17.40 1.45
CA ILE A 653 43.35 16.90 1.19
C ILE A 653 42.31 17.95 1.62
N THR A 654 42.50 18.62 2.76
CA THR A 654 41.63 19.68 3.25
C THR A 654 41.52 20.83 2.23
N ILE A 655 42.61 21.26 1.64
CA ILE A 655 42.60 22.30 0.58
C ILE A 655 41.81 21.83 -0.63
N ALA A 656 42.00 20.56 -1.06
CA ALA A 656 41.23 20.02 -2.18
C ALA A 656 39.72 19.95 -1.90
N ILE A 657 39.28 19.69 -0.65
CA ILE A 657 37.86 19.75 -0.27
C ILE A 657 37.38 21.20 -0.34
N LEU A 658 38.11 22.16 0.21
CA LEU A 658 37.76 23.57 0.19
C LEU A 658 37.62 24.10 -1.24
N ASP A 659 38.50 23.69 -2.15
CA ASP A 659 38.41 24.04 -3.58
C ASP A 659 37.18 23.45 -4.25
N ASN A 660 36.75 22.24 -3.84
CA ASN A 660 35.50 21.63 -4.29
C ASN A 660 34.28 22.38 -3.79
N LEU A 661 34.27 22.79 -2.52
CA LEU A 661 33.21 23.60 -1.90
C LEU A 661 33.09 24.96 -2.55
N ASP A 662 34.22 25.66 -2.80
CA ASP A 662 34.24 26.94 -3.49
C ASP A 662 33.70 26.85 -4.92
N ARG A 663 34.09 25.83 -5.66
CA ARG A 663 33.53 25.56 -7.01
C ARG A 663 32.03 25.28 -6.96
N HIS A 664 31.57 24.54 -5.96
CA HIS A 664 30.15 24.26 -5.77
C HIS A 664 29.36 25.54 -5.45
N LEU A 665 29.85 26.36 -4.52
CA LEU A 665 29.22 27.65 -4.14
C LEU A 665 29.14 28.64 -5.33
N ARG A 666 30.20 28.75 -6.15
CA ARG A 666 30.19 29.59 -7.38
C ARG A 666 29.18 29.11 -8.41
N LYS A 667 28.90 27.82 -8.47
CA LYS A 667 28.01 27.20 -9.45
C LYS A 667 26.54 27.22 -9.07
N HIS A 668 26.23 27.09 -7.76
CA HIS A 668 24.88 26.91 -7.25
C HIS A 668 24.38 28.02 -6.28
N GLY A 669 25.25 29.01 -5.94
CA GLY A 669 24.95 30.04 -4.95
C GLY A 669 24.97 29.52 -3.50
N ASN A 670 24.84 30.41 -2.52
CA ASN A 670 24.71 30.02 -1.13
C ASN A 670 23.38 29.28 -0.93
N PRO A 671 23.35 28.12 -0.24
CA PRO A 671 22.11 27.50 0.16
C PRO A 671 21.29 28.48 1.01
N PRO A 672 19.95 28.48 0.93
CA PRO A 672 19.12 29.34 1.77
C PRO A 672 19.44 29.07 3.24
N CYS A 673 19.68 30.13 3.98
CA CYS A 673 19.95 30.08 5.43
C CYS A 673 18.91 29.16 6.12
N PRO A 674 19.32 28.19 6.95
CA PRO A 674 18.37 27.31 7.61
C PRO A 674 17.41 28.16 8.44
N LYS A 675 16.11 28.03 8.22
CA LYS A 675 15.09 28.69 9.04
C LYS A 675 15.30 28.26 10.49
N PRO A 676 15.30 29.18 11.44
CA PRO A 676 15.43 28.83 12.85
C PRO A 676 14.31 27.86 13.24
N PRO A 677 14.56 26.89 14.13
CA PRO A 677 13.53 25.98 14.58
C PRO A 677 12.40 26.79 15.19
N PHE A 678 11.19 26.55 14.74
CA PHE A 678 9.98 27.22 15.20
C PHE A 678 9.91 27.21 16.72
N ALA A 679 9.97 28.41 17.32
CA ALA A 679 9.50 28.66 18.66
C ALA A 679 7.96 28.58 18.63
N LYS A 680 7.44 27.61 19.37
CA LYS A 680 6.04 27.30 19.72
C LYS A 680 5.08 26.93 18.60
#